data_135bc4ad6c34e852eb42865153579c69
#
_entry.id   135bc4ad6c34e852eb42865153579c69
#
_cell.length_a   1.000
_cell.length_b   1.000
_cell.length_c   1.000
_cell.angle_alpha   90.00
_cell.angle_beta   90.00
_cell.angle_gamma   90.00
#
_symmetry.space_group_name_H-M   'P 1'
#
loop_
_entity.id
_entity.type
_entity.pdbx_description
1 polymer ?
#
loop_
_entity_poly.entity_id
_entity_poly.type
_entity_poly.pdbx_seq_one_letter_code
_entity_poly.pdbx_strand_id
1 'polypeptide(L)'
;MDRDPIAFAWKSARTLQVSAIALTLGIGLPLALFALLCLRDLVSVLVQAPAQTVPFLRIAMERPWNAAGEPALVVVSGWPLPPVDVILWALTGLAAVAMLAAALGWIVARLCFSAQSRTIRLLNERVTTAILHAPTAARDEARSLAQHVGAMLARIDTLFGLGIVVPVTALATMILALAMAGLAAPRLVPTVAVGLLAAALARLLILRRTRKRTILRLSSGVSAERFLSDLIRRVPAVRAHGAEAFERGRLAARGAAIRDALAAAESSLAFARAPSLALGVLLPAIMLAVALWRGESGTAPPVAPGALVAAGGGFALAVLALAVTLRLRSIHEGVSPVFRDLAATLVSLESRGGYRPGPFAALPKGGTLAASGVGVYDPASGERLTGVDVTVAMPSHLAIVGERGSGARALAALLAGQLEPTAGSVTYDGIDLRSLDPAERASHIALAGAEAILIEGTLEQNILYGAARQERPSEADLIEVLRLTGLDAFVYARGLEGTVDPAAEPAVAKTIVAARHAVREALVADKAARLVEPFDPARYNHQATVGENILFGEAVGSAFSGSHIAAHPYLRAVLEAEDLTRPFTEIGLQVARSTIEIFADLPDDHPLFDAFSLFPAAERGFFEDLVSRQPEAKGWRRGPAGQRDRKRLIGLALRYSETRHRFGLIDAAFEDRIVAARHSFARLMPQSLRASVEFYDPTRLNPAASLEENLLFGRINGEEAGAEQRVRALVRRVLVQQHLESAVYRLGLASRVEPGMGGGGASLGENAIGSRERIGIDLARCLVRKPDIVVVAIALDDGKSAEIRERLTSLRAARAGRGLIVCLPSADTLDANDPFGAVLHVERNTVLAA
;
A
#
# COMPACT_ATOMS: atom_id res chain seq x y z
N MET A 1 6.15 11.76 -25.15
CA MET A 1 5.05 12.17 -24.26
C MET A 1 4.85 13.67 -24.36
N ASP A 2 3.60 14.17 -24.31
CA ASP A 2 3.38 15.62 -24.24
C ASP A 2 3.93 16.18 -22.94
N ARG A 3 4.54 17.36 -23.04
CA ARG A 3 5.14 18.04 -21.87
C ARG A 3 4.13 18.88 -21.08
N ASP A 4 2.89 19.00 -21.58
CA ASP A 4 1.79 19.70 -20.92
C ASP A 4 0.73 18.71 -20.42
N PRO A 5 0.33 18.75 -19.14
CA PRO A 5 -0.65 17.84 -18.58
C PRO A 5 -2.03 17.93 -19.26
N ILE A 6 -2.46 19.12 -19.66
CA ILE A 6 -3.75 19.31 -20.36
C ILE A 6 -3.73 18.72 -21.75
N ALA A 7 -2.63 18.94 -22.51
CA ALA A 7 -2.48 18.37 -23.84
C ALA A 7 -2.41 16.84 -23.80
N PHE A 8 -1.76 16.27 -22.78
CA PHE A 8 -1.73 14.84 -22.55
C PHE A 8 -3.14 14.29 -22.27
N ALA A 9 -3.89 14.94 -21.36
CA ALA A 9 -5.26 14.54 -21.04
C ALA A 9 -6.20 14.62 -22.25
N TRP A 10 -6.05 15.65 -23.09
CA TRP A 10 -6.83 15.80 -24.33
C TRP A 10 -6.61 14.63 -25.28
N LYS A 11 -5.36 14.27 -25.54
CA LYS A 11 -5.04 13.15 -26.42
C LYS A 11 -5.52 11.80 -25.87
N SER A 12 -5.44 11.63 -24.55
CA SER A 12 -5.81 10.37 -23.88
C SER A 12 -7.31 10.11 -23.83
N ALA A 13 -8.15 11.16 -23.71
CA ALA A 13 -9.58 11.05 -23.46
C ALA A 13 -10.45 12.03 -24.27
N ARG A 14 -10.02 12.35 -25.52
CA ARG A 14 -10.65 13.35 -26.39
C ARG A 14 -12.17 13.15 -26.52
N THR A 15 -12.63 11.97 -26.81
CA THR A 15 -14.06 11.67 -27.02
C THR A 15 -14.90 12.00 -25.80
N LEU A 16 -14.45 11.61 -24.59
CA LEU A 16 -15.17 11.86 -23.34
C LEU A 16 -15.24 13.36 -23.03
N GLN A 17 -14.15 14.09 -23.25
CA GLN A 17 -14.10 15.53 -23.01
C GLN A 17 -14.97 16.31 -24.01
N VAL A 18 -14.96 15.92 -25.29
CA VAL A 18 -15.84 16.51 -26.32
C VAL A 18 -17.31 16.26 -25.99
N SER A 19 -17.67 15.04 -25.57
CA SER A 19 -19.03 14.73 -25.15
C SER A 19 -19.48 15.56 -23.93
N ALA A 20 -18.59 15.74 -22.93
CA ALA A 20 -18.88 16.59 -21.77
C ALA A 20 -19.11 18.06 -22.18
N ILE A 21 -18.29 18.60 -23.07
CA ILE A 21 -18.43 19.96 -23.61
C ILE A 21 -19.72 20.08 -24.40
N ALA A 22 -20.00 19.15 -25.30
CA ALA A 22 -21.21 19.17 -26.14
C ALA A 22 -22.48 19.14 -25.30
N LEU A 23 -22.55 18.30 -24.25
CA LEU A 23 -23.68 18.26 -23.33
C LEU A 23 -23.83 19.57 -22.54
N THR A 24 -22.73 20.13 -22.07
CA THR A 24 -22.78 21.37 -21.29
C THR A 24 -23.19 22.56 -22.15
N LEU A 25 -22.67 22.65 -23.37
CA LEU A 25 -23.02 23.73 -24.27
C LEU A 25 -24.39 23.52 -24.94
N GLY A 26 -24.73 22.30 -25.35
CA GLY A 26 -25.96 21.99 -26.07
C GLY A 26 -27.20 21.94 -25.19
N ILE A 27 -27.08 21.53 -23.95
CA ILE A 27 -28.20 21.39 -23.01
C ILE A 27 -28.06 22.36 -21.83
N GLY A 28 -26.89 22.41 -21.21
CA GLY A 28 -26.64 23.21 -19.99
C GLY A 28 -26.80 24.71 -20.21
N LEU A 29 -26.30 25.23 -21.33
CA LEU A 29 -26.39 26.65 -21.65
C LEU A 29 -27.84 27.09 -21.94
N PRO A 30 -28.64 26.38 -22.76
CA PRO A 30 -30.10 26.67 -22.93
C PRO A 30 -30.87 26.55 -21.62
N LEU A 31 -30.58 25.57 -20.76
CA LEU A 31 -31.23 25.47 -19.44
C LEU A 31 -30.94 26.67 -18.56
N ALA A 32 -29.68 27.15 -18.53
CA ALA A 32 -29.30 28.33 -17.78
C ALA A 32 -30.00 29.60 -18.35
N LEU A 33 -30.10 29.73 -19.68
CA LEU A 33 -30.85 30.82 -20.31
C LEU A 33 -32.32 30.79 -19.90
N PHE A 34 -32.96 29.63 -19.99
CA PHE A 34 -34.36 29.47 -19.63
C PHE A 34 -34.60 29.77 -18.14
N ALA A 35 -33.73 29.30 -17.24
CA ALA A 35 -33.82 29.64 -15.82
C ALA A 35 -33.74 31.13 -15.55
N LEU A 36 -32.84 31.84 -16.23
CA LEU A 36 -32.69 33.29 -16.08
C LEU A 36 -33.93 34.06 -16.62
N LEU A 37 -34.52 33.57 -17.70
CA LEU A 37 -35.77 34.16 -18.23
C LEU A 37 -36.97 33.92 -17.31
N CYS A 38 -37.11 32.71 -16.75
CA CYS A 38 -38.15 32.42 -15.74
C CYS A 38 -37.93 33.28 -14.48
N LEU A 39 -36.71 33.44 -14.01
CA LEU A 39 -36.39 34.29 -12.88
C LEU A 39 -36.70 35.77 -13.15
N ARG A 40 -36.41 36.25 -14.38
CA ARG A 40 -36.78 37.62 -14.82
C ARG A 40 -38.27 37.86 -14.71
N ASP A 41 -39.06 36.96 -15.27
CA ASP A 41 -40.51 37.13 -15.36
C ASP A 41 -41.17 36.99 -13.96
N LEU A 42 -40.70 36.04 -13.16
CA LEU A 42 -41.11 35.85 -11.76
C LEU A 42 -40.92 37.15 -10.95
N VAL A 43 -39.68 37.68 -10.97
CA VAL A 43 -39.36 38.90 -10.21
C VAL A 43 -40.13 40.13 -10.73
N SER A 44 -40.29 40.26 -12.04
CA SER A 44 -41.05 41.34 -12.64
C SER A 44 -42.50 41.34 -12.18
N VAL A 45 -43.18 40.20 -12.16
CA VAL A 45 -44.55 40.04 -11.70
C VAL A 45 -44.68 40.29 -10.22
N LEU A 46 -43.78 39.77 -9.38
CA LEU A 46 -43.81 39.94 -7.91
C LEU A 46 -43.61 41.39 -7.47
N VAL A 47 -42.76 42.16 -8.19
CA VAL A 47 -42.42 43.53 -7.79
C VAL A 47 -43.39 44.55 -8.40
N GLN A 48 -43.84 44.36 -9.64
CA GLN A 48 -44.71 45.32 -10.36
C GLN A 48 -46.21 45.06 -10.12
N ALA A 49 -46.59 43.86 -9.63
CA ALA A 49 -47.96 43.44 -9.37
C ALA A 49 -48.97 43.87 -10.47
N PRO A 50 -48.76 43.51 -11.73
CA PRO A 50 -49.56 43.98 -12.84
C PRO A 50 -51.00 43.44 -12.71
N ALA A 51 -52.00 44.32 -13.01
CA ALA A 51 -53.41 43.95 -12.99
C ALA A 51 -53.90 43.24 -14.26
N GLN A 52 -53.10 43.26 -15.35
CA GLN A 52 -53.41 42.68 -16.66
C GLN A 52 -52.47 41.48 -16.97
N THR A 53 -52.82 40.70 -18.01
CA THR A 53 -52.04 39.62 -18.54
C THR A 53 -50.64 40.11 -18.96
N VAL A 54 -49.59 39.29 -18.59
CA VAL A 54 -48.20 39.57 -18.84
C VAL A 54 -47.65 38.51 -19.82
N PRO A 55 -46.88 38.93 -20.84
CA PRO A 55 -46.25 37.95 -21.74
C PRO A 55 -45.13 37.18 -21.07
N PHE A 56 -45.35 35.89 -20.78
CA PHE A 56 -44.39 34.98 -20.21
C PHE A 56 -43.37 34.54 -21.25
N LEU A 57 -42.07 34.53 -20.90
CA LEU A 57 -40.93 34.21 -21.77
C LEU A 57 -40.82 35.08 -23.06
N ARG A 58 -41.30 36.32 -22.98
CA ARG A 58 -41.08 37.28 -24.09
C ARG A 58 -39.61 37.61 -24.24
N ILE A 59 -39.08 37.46 -25.47
CA ILE A 59 -37.75 37.88 -25.86
C ILE A 59 -37.88 39.03 -26.84
N ALA A 60 -37.60 40.24 -26.35
CA ALA A 60 -37.61 41.45 -27.16
C ALA A 60 -36.22 42.13 -27.05
N MET A 61 -35.62 42.54 -28.13
CA MET A 61 -34.33 43.21 -28.19
C MET A 61 -34.52 44.67 -28.50
N GLU A 62 -34.25 45.54 -27.52
CA GLU A 62 -34.19 46.99 -27.76
C GLU A 62 -32.84 47.32 -28.41
N ARG A 63 -32.83 48.17 -29.42
CA ARG A 63 -31.59 48.63 -30.05
C ARG A 63 -30.95 49.71 -29.15
N PRO A 64 -29.69 49.60 -28.77
CA PRO A 64 -29.06 50.50 -27.80
C PRO A 64 -28.87 51.96 -28.32
N TRP A 65 -29.07 52.16 -29.59
CA TRP A 65 -28.93 53.48 -30.26
C TRP A 65 -30.24 54.05 -30.75
N ASN A 66 -31.33 53.38 -30.50
CA ASN A 66 -32.64 53.92 -30.90
C ASN A 66 -33.09 55.05 -29.97
N ALA A 67 -33.76 56.09 -30.53
CA ALA A 67 -34.43 57.11 -29.76
C ALA A 67 -35.55 56.51 -28.92
N ALA A 68 -35.87 57.17 -27.82
CA ALA A 68 -36.96 56.74 -26.93
C ALA A 68 -38.28 56.71 -27.73
N GLY A 69 -38.83 55.50 -27.95
CA GLY A 69 -40.13 55.33 -28.65
C GLY A 69 -40.10 54.38 -29.87
N GLU A 70 -38.96 53.94 -30.35
CA GLU A 70 -38.95 52.94 -31.44
C GLU A 70 -39.30 51.53 -30.92
N PRO A 71 -40.06 50.74 -31.71
CA PRO A 71 -40.47 49.40 -31.26
C PRO A 71 -39.29 48.46 -31.13
N ALA A 72 -39.26 47.73 -30.02
CA ALA A 72 -38.25 46.65 -29.82
C ALA A 72 -38.44 45.52 -30.84
N LEU A 73 -37.34 44.98 -31.33
CA LEU A 73 -37.39 43.78 -32.16
C LEU A 73 -37.86 42.59 -31.30
N VAL A 74 -39.09 42.14 -31.49
CA VAL A 74 -39.66 40.99 -30.77
C VAL A 74 -39.23 39.73 -31.49
N VAL A 75 -38.36 38.96 -30.82
CA VAL A 75 -37.86 37.65 -31.33
C VAL A 75 -38.87 36.56 -30.95
N VAL A 76 -39.40 36.63 -29.71
CA VAL A 76 -40.44 35.73 -29.20
C VAL A 76 -41.50 36.60 -28.54
N SER A 77 -42.76 36.49 -28.97
CA SER A 77 -43.87 37.30 -28.41
C SER A 77 -44.23 36.96 -26.96
N GLY A 78 -43.87 35.72 -26.51
CA GLY A 78 -44.26 35.18 -25.22
C GLY A 78 -45.75 34.76 -25.17
N TRP A 79 -46.11 34.10 -24.11
CA TRP A 79 -47.54 33.70 -23.88
C TRP A 79 -48.18 34.68 -22.93
N PRO A 80 -49.32 35.30 -23.32
CA PRO A 80 -50.06 36.20 -22.45
C PRO A 80 -50.76 35.40 -21.35
N LEU A 81 -50.28 35.47 -20.11
CA LEU A 81 -50.79 34.74 -18.96
C LEU A 81 -51.22 35.69 -17.83
N PRO A 82 -52.21 35.33 -17.01
CA PRO A 82 -52.50 36.01 -15.77
C PRO A 82 -51.28 36.00 -14.82
N PRO A 83 -51.10 37.01 -13.98
CA PRO A 83 -49.94 37.11 -13.09
C PRO A 83 -49.72 35.89 -12.20
N VAL A 84 -50.77 35.27 -11.68
CA VAL A 84 -50.72 34.08 -10.84
C VAL A 84 -50.17 32.88 -11.63
N ASP A 85 -50.60 32.72 -12.88
CA ASP A 85 -50.15 31.63 -13.75
C ASP A 85 -48.69 31.81 -14.15
N VAL A 86 -48.23 33.06 -14.39
CA VAL A 86 -46.79 33.35 -14.63
C VAL A 86 -45.95 32.93 -13.45
N ILE A 87 -46.38 33.21 -12.19
CA ILE A 87 -45.69 32.77 -10.98
C ILE A 87 -45.60 31.23 -10.94
N LEU A 88 -46.75 30.55 -11.18
CA LEU A 88 -46.83 29.10 -11.14
C LEU A 88 -45.91 28.46 -12.19
N TRP A 89 -46.03 28.91 -13.45
CA TRP A 89 -45.19 28.40 -14.56
C TRP A 89 -43.70 28.72 -14.39
N ALA A 90 -43.36 29.88 -13.85
CA ALA A 90 -41.95 30.23 -13.57
C ALA A 90 -41.37 29.35 -12.46
N LEU A 91 -42.10 29.09 -11.38
CA LEU A 91 -41.66 28.22 -10.30
C LEU A 91 -41.52 26.76 -10.74
N THR A 92 -42.53 26.24 -11.47
CA THR A 92 -42.47 24.87 -12.02
C THR A 92 -41.32 24.73 -13.04
N GLY A 93 -41.14 25.74 -13.89
CA GLY A 93 -40.02 25.80 -14.83
C GLY A 93 -38.67 25.79 -14.13
N LEU A 94 -38.48 26.60 -13.09
CA LEU A 94 -37.26 26.62 -12.28
C LEU A 94 -37.02 25.28 -11.58
N ALA A 95 -38.04 24.64 -11.05
CA ALA A 95 -37.94 23.32 -10.43
C ALA A 95 -37.52 22.25 -11.45
N ALA A 96 -38.16 22.28 -12.65
CA ALA A 96 -37.78 21.37 -13.74
C ALA A 96 -36.30 21.57 -14.18
N VAL A 97 -35.90 22.84 -14.34
CA VAL A 97 -34.49 23.18 -14.68
C VAL A 97 -33.56 22.69 -13.58
N ALA A 98 -33.90 22.85 -12.31
CA ALA A 98 -33.03 22.38 -11.21
C ALA A 98 -32.82 20.85 -11.26
N MET A 99 -33.90 20.08 -11.50
CA MET A 99 -33.78 18.62 -11.66
C MET A 99 -32.99 18.23 -12.89
N LEU A 100 -33.21 18.84 -14.04
CA LEU A 100 -32.49 18.57 -15.27
C LEU A 100 -31.02 18.99 -15.18
N ALA A 101 -30.75 20.14 -14.56
CA ALA A 101 -29.39 20.61 -14.32
C ALA A 101 -28.60 19.69 -13.37
N ALA A 102 -29.26 19.14 -12.33
CA ALA A 102 -28.67 18.16 -11.43
C ALA A 102 -28.32 16.86 -12.18
N ALA A 103 -29.26 16.34 -12.97
CA ALA A 103 -29.05 15.14 -13.79
C ALA A 103 -27.91 15.35 -14.82
N LEU A 104 -27.93 16.47 -15.53
CA LEU A 104 -26.88 16.84 -16.48
C LEU A 104 -25.53 17.00 -15.78
N GLY A 105 -25.52 17.68 -14.64
CA GLY A 105 -24.31 17.84 -13.82
C GLY A 105 -23.71 16.52 -13.40
N TRP A 106 -24.54 15.56 -13.00
CA TRP A 106 -24.09 14.19 -12.68
C TRP A 106 -23.49 13.48 -13.91
N ILE A 107 -24.14 13.56 -15.07
CA ILE A 107 -23.65 12.94 -16.32
C ILE A 107 -22.31 13.55 -16.73
N VAL A 108 -22.22 14.89 -16.73
CA VAL A 108 -20.98 15.61 -17.09
C VAL A 108 -19.85 15.28 -16.10
N ALA A 109 -20.15 15.27 -14.79
CA ALA A 109 -19.17 14.87 -13.77
C ALA A 109 -18.67 13.44 -13.99
N ARG A 110 -19.57 12.50 -14.32
CA ARG A 110 -19.20 11.10 -14.63
C ARG A 110 -18.30 11.01 -15.87
N LEU A 111 -18.58 11.77 -16.92
CA LEU A 111 -17.73 11.83 -18.12
C LEU A 111 -16.34 12.42 -17.82
N CYS A 112 -16.27 13.51 -17.05
CA CYS A 112 -15.04 14.11 -16.60
C CYS A 112 -14.21 13.15 -15.74
N PHE A 113 -14.85 12.44 -14.79
CA PHE A 113 -14.21 11.43 -13.96
C PHE A 113 -13.70 10.23 -14.79
N SER A 114 -14.48 9.80 -15.79
CA SER A 114 -14.05 8.73 -16.69
C SER A 114 -12.86 9.15 -17.56
N ALA A 115 -12.82 10.39 -18.01
CA ALA A 115 -11.69 10.97 -18.76
C ALA A 115 -10.43 11.04 -17.87
N GLN A 116 -10.58 11.50 -16.62
CA GLN A 116 -9.53 11.52 -15.60
C GLN A 116 -8.97 10.14 -15.35
N SER A 117 -9.83 9.17 -15.03
CA SER A 117 -9.45 7.79 -14.71
C SER A 117 -8.70 7.12 -15.89
N ARG A 118 -9.18 7.32 -17.12
CA ARG A 118 -8.51 6.81 -18.31
C ARG A 118 -7.11 7.41 -18.51
N THR A 119 -6.98 8.72 -18.27
CA THR A 119 -5.70 9.42 -18.41
C THR A 119 -4.68 8.97 -17.35
N ILE A 120 -5.13 8.80 -16.10
CA ILE A 120 -4.30 8.28 -14.98
C ILE A 120 -3.85 6.85 -15.28
N ARG A 121 -4.77 5.99 -15.76
CA ARG A 121 -4.43 4.61 -16.11
C ARG A 121 -3.34 4.55 -17.19
N LEU A 122 -3.50 5.30 -18.28
CA LEU A 122 -2.50 5.35 -19.35
C LEU A 122 -1.14 5.88 -18.88
N LEU A 123 -1.14 6.86 -17.98
CA LEU A 123 0.10 7.38 -17.38
C LEU A 123 0.77 6.31 -16.52
N ASN A 124 0.00 5.65 -15.66
CA ASN A 124 0.51 4.59 -14.79
C ASN A 124 1.04 3.39 -15.60
N GLU A 125 0.32 2.92 -16.60
CA GLU A 125 0.78 1.86 -17.49
C GLU A 125 2.12 2.21 -18.14
N ARG A 126 2.25 3.44 -18.62
CA ARG A 126 3.47 3.90 -19.26
C ARG A 126 4.64 4.05 -18.29
N VAL A 127 4.38 4.61 -17.10
CA VAL A 127 5.38 4.72 -16.02
C VAL A 127 5.83 3.34 -15.55
N THR A 128 4.89 2.43 -15.32
CA THR A 128 5.21 1.06 -14.91
C THR A 128 6.06 0.34 -15.94
N THR A 129 5.70 0.47 -17.23
CA THR A 129 6.48 -0.11 -18.32
C THR A 129 7.90 0.47 -18.37
N ALA A 130 8.05 1.80 -18.24
CA ALA A 130 9.36 2.44 -18.24
C ALA A 130 10.23 2.02 -17.03
N ILE A 131 9.62 1.86 -15.85
CA ILE A 131 10.33 1.39 -14.64
C ILE A 131 10.77 -0.06 -14.81
N LEU A 132 9.91 -0.93 -15.34
CA LEU A 132 10.22 -2.35 -15.54
C LEU A 132 11.35 -2.58 -16.54
N HIS A 133 11.49 -1.71 -17.54
CA HIS A 133 12.53 -1.81 -18.57
C HIS A 133 13.72 -0.87 -18.32
N ALA A 134 13.75 -0.16 -17.20
CA ALA A 134 14.85 0.72 -16.86
C ALA A 134 16.15 -0.08 -16.63
N PRO A 135 17.28 0.34 -17.23
CA PRO A 135 18.55 -0.31 -16.96
C PRO A 135 18.95 -0.14 -15.49
N THR A 136 19.75 -1.08 -14.97
CA THR A 136 20.18 -1.07 -13.57
C THR A 136 20.93 0.21 -13.18
N ALA A 137 21.65 0.82 -14.12
CA ALA A 137 22.31 2.12 -13.95
C ALA A 137 21.34 3.29 -13.72
N ALA A 138 20.08 3.18 -14.17
CA ALA A 138 19.05 4.22 -14.04
C ALA A 138 18.09 3.99 -12.84
N ARG A 139 18.46 3.13 -11.90
CA ARG A 139 17.64 2.78 -10.72
C ARG A 139 17.18 3.99 -9.91
N ASP A 140 18.05 4.95 -9.69
CA ASP A 140 17.74 6.15 -8.91
C ASP A 140 16.79 7.09 -9.67
N GLU A 141 16.92 7.17 -10.99
CA GLU A 141 15.99 7.93 -11.85
C GLU A 141 14.59 7.26 -11.83
N ALA A 142 14.53 5.94 -11.92
CA ALA A 142 13.29 5.16 -11.85
C ALA A 142 12.61 5.29 -10.47
N ARG A 143 13.38 5.24 -9.38
CA ARG A 143 12.87 5.49 -8.02
C ARG A 143 12.35 6.91 -7.85
N SER A 144 13.09 7.90 -8.35
CA SER A 144 12.66 9.29 -8.35
C SER A 144 11.36 9.48 -9.16
N LEU A 145 11.22 8.82 -10.31
CA LEU A 145 10.02 8.82 -11.12
C LEU A 145 8.80 8.31 -10.35
N ALA A 146 8.92 7.14 -9.70
CA ALA A 146 7.85 6.54 -8.93
C ALA A 146 7.36 7.45 -7.77
N GLN A 147 8.29 8.07 -7.04
CA GLN A 147 7.98 9.01 -5.96
C GLN A 147 7.27 10.27 -6.48
N HIS A 148 7.72 10.81 -7.62
CA HIS A 148 7.09 12.00 -8.23
C HIS A 148 5.67 11.71 -8.72
N VAL A 149 5.42 10.54 -9.29
CA VAL A 149 4.10 10.14 -9.78
C VAL A 149 3.09 10.06 -8.63
N GLY A 150 3.43 9.41 -7.52
CA GLY A 150 2.54 9.28 -6.37
C GLY A 150 2.12 10.63 -5.78
N ALA A 151 3.10 11.50 -5.49
CA ALA A 151 2.85 12.83 -4.93
C ALA A 151 2.11 13.77 -5.90
N MET A 152 2.28 13.57 -7.20
CA MET A 152 1.69 14.40 -8.25
C MET A 152 0.27 14.00 -8.58
N LEU A 153 -0.04 12.69 -8.64
CA LEU A 153 -1.36 12.19 -9.04
C LEU A 153 -2.48 12.74 -8.16
N ALA A 154 -2.26 12.85 -6.86
CA ALA A 154 -3.23 13.43 -5.92
C ALA A 154 -3.55 14.92 -6.17
N ARG A 155 -2.77 15.61 -7.02
CA ARG A 155 -2.93 17.05 -7.32
C ARG A 155 -3.30 17.35 -8.78
N ILE A 156 -2.97 16.44 -9.69
CA ILE A 156 -3.25 16.58 -11.14
C ILE A 156 -4.61 16.01 -11.51
N ASP A 157 -5.17 15.14 -10.68
CA ASP A 157 -6.37 14.40 -11.00
C ASP A 157 -7.50 15.28 -11.55
N THR A 158 -7.77 16.39 -10.87
CA THR A 158 -8.81 17.36 -11.27
C THR A 158 -8.51 18.05 -12.61
N LEU A 159 -7.24 18.26 -12.96
CA LEU A 159 -6.85 18.87 -14.25
C LEU A 159 -7.16 17.95 -15.43
N PHE A 160 -6.98 16.66 -15.27
CA PHE A 160 -7.20 15.69 -16.34
C PHE A 160 -8.68 15.59 -16.77
N GLY A 161 -9.61 15.79 -15.81
CA GLY A 161 -11.04 15.77 -16.11
C GLY A 161 -11.61 17.15 -16.47
N LEU A 162 -11.26 18.17 -15.71
CA LEU A 162 -11.90 19.51 -15.77
C LEU A 162 -11.09 20.56 -16.52
N GLY A 163 -9.81 20.30 -16.79
CA GLY A 163 -8.86 21.30 -17.29
C GLY A 163 -9.25 21.96 -18.64
N ILE A 164 -10.07 21.30 -19.44
CA ILE A 164 -10.56 21.82 -20.73
C ILE A 164 -12.05 22.15 -20.65
N VAL A 165 -12.85 21.29 -20.03
CA VAL A 165 -14.31 21.44 -19.97
C VAL A 165 -14.69 22.76 -19.27
N VAL A 166 -14.06 23.06 -18.13
CA VAL A 166 -14.38 24.26 -17.35
C VAL A 166 -14.02 25.57 -18.04
N PRO A 167 -12.84 25.76 -18.66
CA PRO A 167 -12.55 26.98 -19.42
C PRO A 167 -13.51 27.24 -20.58
N VAL A 168 -13.88 26.18 -21.31
CA VAL A 168 -14.85 26.30 -22.42
C VAL A 168 -16.23 26.70 -21.92
N THR A 169 -16.70 26.06 -20.85
CA THR A 169 -18.00 26.38 -20.24
C THR A 169 -18.01 27.79 -19.62
N ALA A 170 -16.87 28.24 -19.06
CA ALA A 170 -16.74 29.59 -18.53
C ALA A 170 -16.85 30.65 -19.63
N LEU A 171 -16.21 30.42 -20.78
CA LEU A 171 -16.34 31.33 -21.93
C LEU A 171 -17.81 31.38 -22.39
N ALA A 172 -18.48 30.25 -22.48
CA ALA A 172 -19.89 30.19 -22.87
C ALA A 172 -20.81 30.89 -21.84
N THR A 173 -20.56 30.78 -20.54
CA THR A 173 -21.34 31.51 -19.52
C THR A 173 -21.07 33.03 -19.56
N MET A 174 -19.86 33.47 -19.95
CA MET A 174 -19.59 34.89 -20.17
C MET A 174 -20.40 35.43 -21.35
N ILE A 175 -20.46 34.68 -22.46
CA ILE A 175 -21.26 35.05 -23.64
C ILE A 175 -22.75 35.07 -23.24
N LEU A 176 -23.24 34.11 -22.49
CA LEU A 176 -24.59 34.06 -21.95
C LEU A 176 -24.92 35.30 -21.08
N ALA A 177 -23.98 35.70 -20.20
CA ALA A 177 -24.17 36.90 -19.37
C ALA A 177 -24.33 38.16 -20.19
N LEU A 178 -23.50 38.31 -21.24
CA LEU A 178 -23.63 39.44 -22.16
C LEU A 178 -24.93 39.41 -23.00
N ALA A 179 -25.30 38.19 -23.45
CA ALA A 179 -26.58 38.01 -24.17
C ALA A 179 -27.80 38.35 -23.30
N MET A 180 -27.79 37.90 -22.04
CA MET A 180 -28.85 38.21 -21.09
C MET A 180 -28.93 39.69 -20.74
N ALA A 181 -27.80 40.37 -20.59
CA ALA A 181 -27.78 41.83 -20.41
C ALA A 181 -28.32 42.54 -21.64
N GLY A 182 -27.98 42.05 -22.86
CA GLY A 182 -28.50 42.57 -24.12
C GLY A 182 -30.01 42.36 -24.30
N LEU A 183 -30.53 41.20 -23.89
CA LEU A 183 -31.96 40.86 -24.01
C LEU A 183 -32.83 41.53 -22.92
N ALA A 184 -32.24 41.72 -21.74
CA ALA A 184 -32.98 42.25 -20.58
C ALA A 184 -32.95 43.79 -20.57
N ALA A 185 -31.79 44.39 -20.82
CA ALA A 185 -31.61 45.83 -20.87
C ALA A 185 -30.28 46.14 -21.65
N PRO A 186 -30.34 46.42 -22.97
CA PRO A 186 -29.14 46.60 -23.79
C PRO A 186 -28.19 47.69 -23.29
N ARG A 187 -28.72 48.65 -22.58
CA ARG A 187 -27.98 49.73 -21.91
C ARG A 187 -27.07 49.27 -20.75
N LEU A 188 -27.31 48.04 -20.19
CA LEU A 188 -26.46 47.42 -19.19
C LEU A 188 -25.28 46.64 -19.80
N VAL A 189 -25.33 46.33 -21.10
CA VAL A 189 -24.26 45.56 -21.80
C VAL A 189 -22.85 46.15 -21.59
N PRO A 190 -22.63 47.46 -21.74
CA PRO A 190 -21.31 48.03 -21.48
C PRO A 190 -20.86 47.87 -20.06
N THR A 191 -21.78 48.02 -19.08
CA THR A 191 -21.46 47.88 -17.67
C THR A 191 -21.09 46.45 -17.33
N VAL A 192 -21.83 45.45 -17.83
CA VAL A 192 -21.53 44.02 -17.65
C VAL A 192 -20.18 43.66 -18.35
N ALA A 193 -19.99 44.16 -19.59
CA ALA A 193 -18.76 43.89 -20.32
C ALA A 193 -17.52 44.46 -19.62
N VAL A 194 -17.57 45.71 -19.17
CA VAL A 194 -16.50 46.35 -18.39
C VAL A 194 -16.26 45.60 -17.06
N GLY A 195 -17.34 45.18 -16.37
CA GLY A 195 -17.27 44.38 -15.16
C GLY A 195 -16.57 43.03 -15.36
N LEU A 196 -16.95 42.30 -16.42
CA LEU A 196 -16.31 41.01 -16.75
C LEU A 196 -14.85 41.21 -17.15
N LEU A 197 -14.53 42.23 -17.92
CA LEU A 197 -13.16 42.58 -18.32
C LEU A 197 -12.32 42.97 -17.10
N ALA A 198 -12.86 43.79 -16.21
CA ALA A 198 -12.19 44.18 -14.98
C ALA A 198 -11.95 42.95 -14.03
N ALA A 199 -12.94 42.09 -13.90
CA ALA A 199 -12.81 40.84 -13.12
C ALA A 199 -11.75 39.92 -13.73
N ALA A 200 -11.74 39.74 -15.05
CA ALA A 200 -10.75 38.93 -15.74
C ALA A 200 -9.34 39.52 -15.61
N LEU A 201 -9.19 40.84 -15.81
CA LEU A 201 -7.91 41.53 -15.71
C LEU A 201 -7.35 41.50 -14.28
N ALA A 202 -8.19 41.80 -13.27
CA ALA A 202 -7.80 41.74 -11.87
C ALA A 202 -7.29 40.35 -11.51
N ARG A 203 -7.98 39.31 -11.96
CA ARG A 203 -7.57 37.91 -11.69
C ARG A 203 -6.32 37.50 -12.45
N LEU A 204 -6.11 37.94 -13.69
CA LEU A 204 -4.87 37.70 -14.44
C LEU A 204 -3.66 38.36 -13.75
N LEU A 205 -3.83 39.58 -13.22
CA LEU A 205 -2.80 40.28 -12.49
C LEU A 205 -2.46 39.54 -11.18
N ILE A 206 -3.48 39.05 -10.45
CA ILE A 206 -3.29 38.25 -9.25
C ILE A 206 -2.54 36.96 -9.56
N LEU A 207 -2.92 36.22 -10.63
CA LEU A 207 -2.25 35.01 -11.04
C LEU A 207 -0.77 35.26 -11.38
N ARG A 208 -0.47 36.35 -12.14
CA ARG A 208 0.91 36.68 -12.46
C ARG A 208 1.75 36.95 -11.21
N ARG A 209 1.20 37.65 -10.20
CA ARG A 209 1.88 37.93 -8.93
C ARG A 209 2.05 36.72 -8.03
N THR A 210 1.10 35.80 -8.04
CA THR A 210 1.10 34.63 -7.15
C THR A 210 1.79 33.40 -7.76
N ARG A 211 2.08 33.39 -9.06
CA ARG A 211 2.64 32.24 -9.79
C ARG A 211 3.89 31.66 -9.14
N LYS A 212 4.91 32.50 -8.83
CA LYS A 212 6.15 32.04 -8.21
C LYS A 212 5.89 31.40 -6.83
N ARG A 213 4.94 31.92 -6.08
CA ARG A 213 4.59 31.47 -4.73
C ARG A 213 3.79 30.17 -4.75
N THR A 214 2.94 29.97 -5.75
CA THR A 214 2.24 28.71 -5.97
C THR A 214 3.20 27.57 -6.32
N ILE A 215 4.20 27.83 -7.18
CA ILE A 215 5.26 26.89 -7.52
C ILE A 215 6.06 26.53 -6.25
N LEU A 216 6.44 27.53 -5.44
CA LEU A 216 7.18 27.32 -4.20
C LEU A 216 6.41 26.44 -3.21
N ARG A 217 5.10 26.66 -3.08
CA ARG A 217 4.22 25.84 -2.21
C ARG A 217 4.20 24.36 -2.63
N LEU A 218 4.15 24.10 -3.93
CA LEU A 218 4.10 22.73 -4.44
C LEU A 218 5.45 22.03 -4.28
N SER A 219 6.55 22.73 -4.54
CA SER A 219 7.91 22.17 -4.35
C SER A 219 8.26 21.90 -2.88
N SER A 220 7.74 22.74 -1.95
CA SER A 220 7.95 22.56 -0.52
C SER A 220 7.32 21.27 0.04
N GLY A 221 6.13 20.91 -0.44
CA GLY A 221 5.47 19.66 -0.03
C GLY A 221 6.26 18.42 -0.46
N VAL A 222 6.76 18.40 -1.69
CA VAL A 222 7.59 17.29 -2.21
C VAL A 222 8.93 17.19 -1.45
N SER A 223 9.53 18.32 -1.10
CA SER A 223 10.79 18.33 -0.36
C SER A 223 10.64 17.84 1.09
N ALA A 224 9.51 18.09 1.75
CA ALA A 224 9.23 17.60 3.10
C ALA A 224 9.08 16.07 3.11
N GLU A 225 8.34 15.50 2.16
CA GLU A 225 8.14 14.06 2.01
C GLU A 225 9.48 13.33 1.75
N ARG A 226 10.30 13.86 0.85
CA ARG A 226 11.64 13.33 0.59
C ARG A 226 12.53 13.36 1.84
N PHE A 227 12.48 14.45 2.59
CA PHE A 227 13.29 14.57 3.80
C PHE A 227 12.90 13.53 4.85
N LEU A 228 11.60 13.30 5.06
CA LEU A 228 11.14 12.28 6.02
C LEU A 228 11.51 10.86 5.56
N SER A 229 11.37 10.55 4.28
CA SER A 229 11.77 9.24 3.74
C SER A 229 13.27 9.01 3.84
N ASP A 230 14.08 10.06 3.66
CA ASP A 230 15.53 10.02 3.88
C ASP A 230 15.91 9.84 5.34
N LEU A 231 15.16 10.47 6.26
CA LEU A 231 15.37 10.32 7.69
C LEU A 231 15.09 8.87 8.12
N ILE A 232 13.98 8.27 7.67
CA ILE A 232 13.64 6.88 7.99
C ILE A 232 14.77 5.93 7.60
N ARG A 233 15.38 6.11 6.42
CA ARG A 233 16.53 5.29 5.99
C ARG A 233 17.77 5.47 6.87
N ARG A 234 17.94 6.63 7.49
CA ARG A 234 19.10 6.96 8.34
C ARG A 234 18.89 6.68 9.81
N VAL A 235 17.68 6.30 10.26
CA VAL A 235 17.38 6.03 11.67
C VAL A 235 18.37 5.08 12.33
N PRO A 236 18.80 3.96 11.70
CA PRO A 236 19.80 3.08 12.32
C PRO A 236 21.14 3.80 12.59
N ALA A 237 21.62 4.61 11.64
CA ALA A 237 22.85 5.39 11.81
C ALA A 237 22.69 6.51 12.86
N VAL A 238 21.54 7.17 12.88
CA VAL A 238 21.21 8.20 13.87
C VAL A 238 21.28 7.63 15.28
N ARG A 239 20.69 6.46 15.50
CA ARG A 239 20.73 5.75 16.79
C ARG A 239 22.14 5.28 17.15
N ALA A 240 22.85 4.67 16.19
CA ALA A 240 24.20 4.17 16.41
C ALA A 240 25.20 5.27 16.84
N HIS A 241 24.99 6.50 16.36
CA HIS A 241 25.89 7.64 16.65
C HIS A 241 25.32 8.64 17.65
N GLY A 242 24.16 8.39 18.26
CA GLY A 242 23.51 9.33 19.20
C GLY A 242 23.18 10.69 18.58
N ALA A 243 22.97 10.75 17.27
CA ALA A 243 22.80 11.98 16.51
C ALA A 243 21.36 12.54 16.50
N GLU A 244 20.49 12.10 17.40
CA GLU A 244 19.07 12.47 17.43
C GLU A 244 18.85 13.99 17.63
N ALA A 245 19.62 14.60 18.52
CA ALA A 245 19.55 16.05 18.77
C ALA A 245 19.95 16.86 17.53
N PHE A 246 20.96 16.40 16.79
CA PHE A 246 21.41 17.01 15.53
C PHE A 246 20.34 16.91 14.43
N GLU A 247 19.77 15.73 14.21
CA GLU A 247 18.73 15.54 13.19
C GLU A 247 17.43 16.26 13.58
N ARG A 248 17.10 16.34 14.88
CA ARG A 248 15.96 17.13 15.37
C ARG A 248 16.16 18.63 15.12
N GLY A 249 17.35 19.16 15.38
CA GLY A 249 17.69 20.55 15.06
C GLY A 249 17.63 20.85 13.56
N ARG A 250 18.15 19.93 12.75
CA ARG A 250 18.10 20.01 11.28
C ARG A 250 16.67 19.93 10.72
N LEU A 251 15.82 19.10 11.30
CA LEU A 251 14.40 19.00 10.96
C LEU A 251 13.66 20.28 11.34
N ALA A 252 13.92 20.81 12.53
CA ALA A 252 13.31 22.06 13.01
C ALA A 252 13.68 23.26 12.12
N ALA A 253 14.96 23.40 11.75
CA ALA A 253 15.42 24.47 10.88
C ALA A 253 14.79 24.40 9.48
N ARG A 254 14.75 23.20 8.86
CA ARG A 254 14.07 23.00 7.57
C ARG A 254 12.56 23.18 7.68
N GLY A 255 11.95 22.66 8.73
CA GLY A 255 10.52 22.84 9.00
C GLY A 255 10.13 24.30 9.20
N ALA A 256 10.97 25.10 9.85
CA ALA A 256 10.79 26.55 9.98
C ALA A 256 10.83 27.24 8.60
N ALA A 257 11.85 26.97 7.80
CA ALA A 257 11.96 27.54 6.45
C ALA A 257 10.77 27.18 5.53
N ILE A 258 10.28 25.93 5.61
CA ILE A 258 9.10 25.48 4.86
C ILE A 258 7.83 26.19 5.39
N ARG A 259 7.66 26.29 6.70
CA ARG A 259 6.51 27.00 7.31
C ARG A 259 6.48 28.47 6.92
N ASP A 260 7.62 29.16 6.99
CA ASP A 260 7.73 30.58 6.65
C ASP A 260 7.42 30.82 5.16
N ALA A 261 7.93 29.95 4.29
CA ALA A 261 7.61 29.99 2.85
C ALA A 261 6.12 29.70 2.58
N LEU A 262 5.52 28.74 3.29
CA LEU A 262 4.09 28.43 3.19
C LEU A 262 3.23 29.56 3.73
N ALA A 263 3.55 30.12 4.89
CA ALA A 263 2.85 31.24 5.51
C ALA A 263 2.87 32.49 4.61
N ALA A 264 4.03 32.82 4.03
CA ALA A 264 4.16 33.90 3.08
C ALA A 264 3.37 33.66 1.78
N ALA A 265 3.30 32.41 1.30
CA ALA A 265 2.51 32.04 0.15
C ALA A 265 1.00 32.11 0.46
N GLU A 266 0.54 31.58 1.59
CA GLU A 266 -0.87 31.60 2.01
C GLU A 266 -1.38 33.04 2.27
N SER A 267 -0.63 33.85 3.01
CA SER A 267 -1.01 35.23 3.29
C SER A 267 -1.15 36.06 2.00
N SER A 268 -0.24 35.84 1.04
CA SER A 268 -0.32 36.54 -0.24
C SER A 268 -1.44 36.04 -1.14
N LEU A 269 -1.79 34.75 -1.08
CA LEU A 269 -2.94 34.19 -1.79
C LEU A 269 -4.25 34.68 -1.17
N ALA A 270 -4.32 34.79 0.16
CA ALA A 270 -5.49 35.34 0.87
C ALA A 270 -5.68 36.83 0.51
N PHE A 271 -4.61 37.65 0.55
CA PHE A 271 -4.66 39.05 0.15
C PHE A 271 -5.04 39.22 -1.35
N ALA A 272 -4.55 38.32 -2.21
CA ALA A 272 -4.90 38.32 -3.63
C ALA A 272 -6.37 37.94 -3.89
N ARG A 273 -7.02 37.18 -3.01
CA ARG A 273 -8.45 36.80 -3.13
C ARG A 273 -9.38 37.94 -2.70
N ALA A 274 -8.98 38.78 -1.77
CA ALA A 274 -9.80 39.84 -1.21
C ALA A 274 -10.36 40.81 -2.29
N PRO A 275 -9.58 41.33 -3.27
CA PRO A 275 -10.12 42.18 -4.33
C PRO A 275 -11.13 41.48 -5.22
N SER A 276 -10.98 40.17 -5.45
CA SER A 276 -11.92 39.42 -6.28
C SER A 276 -13.27 39.16 -5.59
N LEU A 277 -13.27 39.03 -4.27
CA LEU A 277 -14.49 38.96 -3.48
C LEU A 277 -15.16 40.34 -3.42
N ALA A 278 -14.38 41.40 -3.20
CA ALA A 278 -14.87 42.77 -3.23
C ALA A 278 -15.52 43.15 -4.57
N LEU A 279 -14.88 42.79 -5.69
CA LEU A 279 -15.44 42.98 -7.04
C LEU A 279 -16.73 42.18 -7.24
N GLY A 280 -16.83 40.98 -6.70
CA GLY A 280 -18.03 40.13 -6.77
C GLY A 280 -19.25 40.76 -6.09
N VAL A 281 -19.03 41.56 -5.04
CA VAL A 281 -20.10 42.30 -4.33
C VAL A 281 -20.33 43.70 -4.90
N LEU A 282 -19.26 44.43 -5.20
CA LEU A 282 -19.34 45.82 -5.67
C LEU A 282 -19.94 45.94 -7.09
N LEU A 283 -19.63 45.02 -8.00
CA LEU A 283 -20.12 45.13 -9.37
C LEU A 283 -21.65 45.00 -9.51
N PRO A 284 -22.37 44.09 -8.84
CA PRO A 284 -23.81 44.10 -8.82
C PRO A 284 -24.38 45.38 -8.20
N ALA A 285 -23.77 45.91 -7.16
CA ALA A 285 -24.18 47.18 -6.54
C ALA A 285 -23.94 48.37 -7.51
N ILE A 286 -22.83 48.41 -8.23
CA ILE A 286 -22.58 49.43 -9.26
C ILE A 286 -23.58 49.30 -10.41
N MET A 287 -23.93 48.09 -10.87
CA MET A 287 -24.95 47.87 -11.88
C MET A 287 -26.30 48.40 -11.43
N LEU A 288 -26.69 48.16 -10.20
CA LEU A 288 -27.92 48.69 -9.63
C LEU A 288 -27.87 50.22 -9.54
N ALA A 289 -26.77 50.79 -9.04
CA ALA A 289 -26.62 52.26 -8.94
C ALA A 289 -26.66 52.93 -10.32
N VAL A 290 -26.01 52.34 -11.33
CA VAL A 290 -26.04 52.87 -12.74
C VAL A 290 -27.45 52.77 -13.31
N ALA A 291 -28.17 51.69 -13.06
CA ALA A 291 -29.57 51.53 -13.50
C ALA A 291 -30.52 52.56 -12.88
N LEU A 292 -30.38 52.78 -11.55
CA LEU A 292 -31.20 53.77 -10.81
C LEU A 292 -30.84 55.20 -11.24
N TRP A 293 -29.58 55.57 -11.29
CA TRP A 293 -29.14 56.93 -11.68
C TRP A 293 -29.61 57.31 -13.06
N ARG A 294 -29.59 56.41 -14.03
CA ARG A 294 -30.08 56.65 -15.38
C ARG A 294 -31.61 56.72 -15.46
N GLY A 295 -32.31 56.02 -14.59
CA GLY A 295 -33.76 56.14 -14.46
C GLY A 295 -34.21 57.47 -13.89
N GLU A 296 -33.53 57.98 -12.84
CA GLU A 296 -33.81 59.29 -12.22
C GLU A 296 -33.39 60.46 -13.11
N SER A 297 -32.33 60.37 -13.90
CA SER A 297 -31.89 61.44 -14.77
C SER A 297 -32.80 61.69 -16.00
N GLY A 298 -33.91 60.98 -16.15
CA GLY A 298 -34.83 61.09 -17.25
C GLY A 298 -34.29 60.75 -18.64
N THR A 299 -33.04 60.31 -18.69
CA THR A 299 -32.35 60.00 -19.97
C THR A 299 -32.74 58.64 -20.53
N ALA A 300 -33.46 57.82 -19.75
CA ALA A 300 -33.91 56.51 -20.18
C ALA A 300 -35.09 55.98 -19.34
N PRO A 301 -35.99 55.15 -19.91
CA PRO A 301 -37.02 54.50 -19.14
C PRO A 301 -36.44 53.62 -18.02
N PRO A 302 -37.11 53.47 -16.87
CA PRO A 302 -36.64 52.66 -15.76
C PRO A 302 -36.46 51.20 -16.19
N VAL A 303 -35.37 50.56 -15.78
CA VAL A 303 -35.10 49.16 -16.08
C VAL A 303 -36.01 48.30 -15.21
N ALA A 304 -36.68 47.32 -15.81
CA ALA A 304 -37.56 46.41 -15.09
C ALA A 304 -36.77 45.61 -14.02
N PRO A 305 -37.30 45.44 -12.79
CA PRO A 305 -36.58 44.71 -11.70
C PRO A 305 -36.17 43.31 -12.09
N GLY A 306 -37.00 42.56 -12.79
CA GLY A 306 -36.67 41.24 -13.29
C GLY A 306 -35.52 41.22 -14.28
N ALA A 307 -35.39 42.29 -15.14
CA ALA A 307 -34.28 42.42 -16.07
C ALA A 307 -32.96 42.63 -15.32
N LEU A 308 -32.92 43.39 -14.25
CA LEU A 308 -31.76 43.58 -13.39
C LEU A 308 -31.34 42.26 -12.72
N VAL A 309 -32.30 41.48 -12.22
CA VAL A 309 -32.01 40.19 -11.57
C VAL A 309 -31.49 39.17 -12.60
N ALA A 310 -32.07 39.10 -13.80
CA ALA A 310 -31.60 38.21 -14.84
C ALA A 310 -30.18 38.54 -15.33
N ALA A 311 -29.92 39.83 -15.57
CA ALA A 311 -28.60 40.30 -15.96
C ALA A 311 -27.54 40.09 -14.87
N GLY A 312 -27.92 40.39 -13.59
CA GLY A 312 -27.11 40.14 -12.41
C GLY A 312 -26.81 38.66 -12.18
N GLY A 313 -27.84 37.80 -12.37
CA GLY A 313 -27.68 36.34 -12.27
C GLY A 313 -26.73 35.77 -13.36
N GLY A 314 -26.89 36.19 -14.61
CA GLY A 314 -25.97 35.83 -15.67
C GLY A 314 -24.53 36.26 -15.39
N PHE A 315 -24.37 37.52 -14.91
CA PHE A 315 -23.04 38.02 -14.50
C PHE A 315 -22.46 37.19 -13.35
N ALA A 316 -23.24 36.86 -12.32
CA ALA A 316 -22.77 36.03 -11.19
C ALA A 316 -22.32 34.65 -11.64
N LEU A 317 -23.07 33.99 -12.52
CA LEU A 317 -22.66 32.73 -13.14
C LEU A 317 -21.33 32.83 -13.90
N ALA A 318 -21.15 33.88 -14.71
CA ALA A 318 -19.93 34.11 -15.46
C ALA A 318 -18.72 34.35 -14.54
N VAL A 319 -18.87 35.15 -13.48
CA VAL A 319 -17.80 35.40 -12.50
C VAL A 319 -17.43 34.13 -11.73
N LEU A 320 -18.44 33.31 -11.36
CA LEU A 320 -18.19 32.02 -10.71
C LEU A 320 -17.42 31.09 -11.65
N ALA A 321 -17.85 30.94 -12.89
CA ALA A 321 -17.17 30.09 -13.87
C ALA A 321 -15.73 30.59 -14.18
N LEU A 322 -15.55 31.90 -14.27
CA LEU A 322 -14.22 32.52 -14.38
C LEU A 322 -13.36 32.20 -13.15
N ALA A 323 -13.93 32.25 -11.94
CA ALA A 323 -13.23 31.93 -10.71
C ALA A 323 -12.70 30.50 -10.70
N VAL A 324 -13.51 29.52 -11.11
CA VAL A 324 -13.12 28.10 -11.19
C VAL A 324 -12.05 27.91 -12.27
N THR A 325 -12.20 28.51 -13.43
CA THR A 325 -11.21 28.46 -14.53
C THR A 325 -9.83 28.95 -14.07
N LEU A 326 -9.81 30.05 -13.35
CA LEU A 326 -8.56 30.63 -12.86
C LEU A 326 -7.93 29.84 -11.74
N ARG A 327 -8.75 29.17 -10.92
CA ARG A 327 -8.25 28.19 -9.96
C ARG A 327 -7.59 27.00 -10.66
N LEU A 328 -8.20 26.42 -11.67
CA LEU A 328 -7.62 25.34 -12.46
C LEU A 328 -6.33 25.79 -13.16
N ARG A 329 -6.31 27.01 -13.70
CA ARG A 329 -5.10 27.59 -14.31
C ARG A 329 -3.96 27.73 -13.29
N SER A 330 -4.24 28.15 -12.06
CA SER A 330 -3.22 28.24 -11.01
C SER A 330 -2.66 26.85 -10.63
N ILE A 331 -3.51 25.82 -10.61
CA ILE A 331 -3.07 24.44 -10.40
C ILE A 331 -2.21 23.99 -11.59
N HIS A 332 -2.66 24.24 -12.81
CA HIS A 332 -1.91 23.92 -14.03
C HIS A 332 -0.52 24.56 -14.05
N GLU A 333 -0.41 25.87 -13.75
CA GLU A 333 0.86 26.58 -13.70
C GLU A 333 1.81 26.04 -12.63
N GLY A 334 1.27 25.58 -11.50
CA GLY A 334 2.06 24.97 -10.43
C GLY A 334 2.54 23.56 -10.75
N VAL A 335 1.74 22.78 -11.46
CA VAL A 335 2.01 21.36 -11.75
C VAL A 335 2.78 21.16 -13.04
N SER A 336 2.63 22.05 -14.04
CA SER A 336 3.28 21.93 -15.34
C SER A 336 4.80 21.75 -15.32
N PRO A 337 5.58 22.41 -14.43
CA PRO A 337 7.01 22.15 -14.34
C PRO A 337 7.31 20.72 -13.90
N VAL A 338 6.64 20.26 -12.85
CA VAL A 338 6.83 18.90 -12.30
C VAL A 338 6.43 17.84 -13.33
N PHE A 339 5.34 18.08 -14.07
CA PHE A 339 4.92 17.18 -15.15
C PHE A 339 5.89 17.16 -16.32
N ARG A 340 6.52 18.29 -16.64
CA ARG A 340 7.57 18.37 -17.68
C ARG A 340 8.81 17.58 -17.27
N ASP A 341 9.24 17.70 -16.02
CA ASP A 341 10.38 16.94 -15.49
C ASP A 341 10.07 15.45 -15.49
N LEU A 342 8.87 15.07 -15.07
CA LEU A 342 8.40 13.69 -15.15
C LEU A 342 8.39 13.18 -16.61
N ALA A 343 7.85 13.94 -17.53
CA ALA A 343 7.81 13.57 -18.95
C ALA A 343 9.22 13.46 -19.55
N ALA A 344 10.14 14.31 -19.15
CA ALA A 344 11.53 14.26 -19.58
C ALA A 344 12.25 13.02 -19.02
N THR A 345 12.09 12.73 -17.73
CA THR A 345 12.65 11.53 -17.09
C THR A 345 12.07 10.25 -17.69
N LEU A 346 10.76 10.23 -17.96
CA LEU A 346 10.10 9.09 -18.60
C LEU A 346 10.66 8.84 -20.00
N VAL A 347 10.80 9.88 -20.82
CA VAL A 347 11.38 9.76 -22.17
C VAL A 347 12.85 9.34 -22.10
N SER A 348 13.62 9.87 -21.13
CA SER A 348 15.01 9.44 -20.90
C SER A 348 15.09 7.94 -20.55
N LEU A 349 14.24 7.46 -19.65
CA LEU A 349 14.19 6.04 -19.30
C LEU A 349 13.72 5.18 -20.48
N GLU A 350 12.70 5.60 -21.21
CA GLU A 350 12.21 4.91 -22.42
C GLU A 350 13.31 4.81 -23.50
N SER A 351 14.14 5.84 -23.65
CA SER A 351 15.23 5.84 -24.63
C SER A 351 16.45 5.03 -24.22
N ARG A 352 16.71 4.93 -22.91
CA ARG A 352 17.82 4.13 -22.35
C ARG A 352 17.39 2.69 -22.08
N GLY A 353 16.12 2.46 -21.81
CA GLY A 353 15.57 1.13 -21.62
C GLY A 353 15.76 0.31 -22.88
N GLY A 354 16.44 -0.82 -22.78
CA GLY A 354 16.81 -1.69 -23.90
C GLY A 354 15.64 -2.40 -24.56
N TYR A 355 14.40 -1.92 -24.41
CA TYR A 355 13.27 -2.43 -25.14
C TYR A 355 13.41 -2.09 -26.63
N ARG A 356 14.01 -2.97 -27.37
CA ARG A 356 14.01 -2.96 -28.82
C ARG A 356 12.88 -3.90 -29.27
N PRO A 357 11.75 -3.41 -29.76
CA PRO A 357 10.79 -4.28 -30.44
C PRO A 357 11.45 -4.80 -31.72
N GLY A 358 11.84 -6.07 -31.76
CA GLY A 358 12.46 -6.71 -32.92
C GLY A 358 12.43 -8.22 -32.79
N PRO A 359 12.68 -8.94 -33.86
CA PRO A 359 12.91 -10.37 -33.76
C PRO A 359 14.17 -10.61 -32.92
N PHE A 360 13.99 -11.13 -31.74
CA PHE A 360 15.09 -11.50 -30.86
C PHE A 360 15.71 -12.82 -31.34
N ALA A 361 17.04 -12.94 -31.21
CA ALA A 361 17.72 -14.20 -31.48
C ALA A 361 17.36 -15.24 -30.39
N ALA A 362 17.02 -16.45 -30.79
CA ALA A 362 16.86 -17.54 -29.84
C ALA A 362 18.25 -18.00 -29.36
N LEU A 363 18.40 -18.25 -28.07
CA LEU A 363 19.66 -18.78 -27.51
C LEU A 363 19.79 -20.27 -27.83
N PRO A 364 20.97 -20.71 -28.29
CA PRO A 364 21.24 -22.14 -28.46
C PRO A 364 21.36 -22.83 -27.08
N LYS A 365 20.97 -24.11 -27.02
CA LYS A 365 21.02 -24.92 -25.78
C LYS A 365 22.43 -25.23 -25.25
N GLY A 366 23.46 -24.96 -26.03
CA GLY A 366 24.85 -25.07 -25.66
C GLY A 366 25.67 -24.10 -26.48
N GLY A 367 26.81 -23.68 -25.99
CA GLY A 367 27.63 -22.71 -26.70
C GLY A 367 28.76 -22.16 -25.81
N THR A 368 29.39 -21.13 -26.27
CA THR A 368 30.52 -20.50 -25.56
C THR A 368 30.05 -19.19 -24.95
N LEU A 369 30.12 -19.09 -23.62
CA LEU A 369 29.94 -17.83 -22.90
C LEU A 369 31.27 -17.08 -22.88
N ALA A 370 31.34 -15.93 -23.52
CA ALA A 370 32.56 -15.16 -23.62
C ALA A 370 32.38 -13.71 -23.21
N ALA A 371 33.29 -13.21 -22.42
CA ALA A 371 33.46 -11.79 -22.10
C ALA A 371 34.78 -11.33 -22.75
N SER A 372 34.72 -10.27 -23.58
CA SER A 372 35.89 -9.80 -24.33
C SER A 372 36.17 -8.33 -24.07
N GLY A 373 37.34 -8.02 -23.50
CA GLY A 373 37.80 -6.66 -23.17
C GLY A 373 36.87 -5.91 -22.24
N VAL A 374 36.19 -6.59 -21.33
CA VAL A 374 35.09 -6.01 -20.59
C VAL A 374 35.55 -5.15 -19.43
N GLY A 375 35.01 -3.91 -19.39
CA GLY A 375 35.00 -3.05 -18.22
C GLY A 375 33.60 -2.91 -17.68
N VAL A 376 33.42 -3.00 -16.37
CA VAL A 376 32.11 -2.85 -15.72
C VAL A 376 32.25 -2.20 -14.34
N TYR A 377 31.23 -1.46 -13.94
CA TYR A 377 31.02 -0.95 -12.59
C TYR A 377 29.62 -1.35 -12.09
N ASP A 378 29.59 -2.04 -10.95
CA ASP A 378 28.33 -2.35 -10.29
C ASP A 378 28.00 -1.29 -9.22
N PRO A 379 27.00 -0.43 -9.43
CA PRO A 379 26.62 0.58 -8.45
C PRO A 379 26.01 -0.02 -7.17
N ALA A 380 25.54 -1.27 -7.19
CA ALA A 380 24.93 -1.90 -6.02
C ALA A 380 25.98 -2.40 -5.02
N SER A 381 27.07 -3.02 -5.50
CA SER A 381 28.17 -3.53 -4.67
C SER A 381 29.34 -2.56 -4.59
N GLY A 382 29.44 -1.57 -5.50
CA GLY A 382 30.62 -0.71 -5.67
C GLY A 382 31.79 -1.38 -6.35
N GLU A 383 31.65 -2.63 -6.78
CA GLU A 383 32.71 -3.40 -7.43
C GLU A 383 32.99 -2.94 -8.86
N ARG A 384 34.22 -3.06 -9.28
CA ARG A 384 34.67 -2.71 -10.64
C ARG A 384 35.44 -3.86 -11.24
N LEU A 385 35.42 -3.96 -12.58
CA LEU A 385 36.29 -4.83 -13.37
C LEU A 385 36.81 -4.06 -14.57
N THR A 386 38.03 -4.35 -14.97
CA THR A 386 38.68 -3.71 -16.11
C THR A 386 39.44 -4.73 -16.95
N GLY A 387 39.26 -4.71 -18.28
CA GLY A 387 40.02 -5.54 -19.22
C GLY A 387 39.80 -7.02 -19.00
N VAL A 388 38.59 -7.46 -18.76
CA VAL A 388 38.27 -8.86 -18.52
C VAL A 388 38.10 -9.61 -19.83
N ASP A 389 38.89 -10.65 -20.01
CA ASP A 389 38.78 -11.65 -21.09
C ASP A 389 38.54 -13.02 -20.47
N VAL A 390 37.36 -13.58 -20.65
CA VAL A 390 36.97 -14.90 -20.14
C VAL A 390 36.14 -15.63 -21.20
N THR A 391 36.51 -16.90 -21.44
CA THR A 391 35.76 -17.76 -22.36
C THR A 391 35.51 -19.10 -21.71
N VAL A 392 34.25 -19.49 -21.61
CA VAL A 392 33.80 -20.74 -20.93
C VAL A 392 32.83 -21.49 -21.84
N ALA A 393 33.16 -22.74 -22.13
CA ALA A 393 32.23 -23.62 -22.85
C ALA A 393 31.07 -24.06 -21.94
N MET A 394 29.84 -23.95 -22.42
CA MET A 394 28.63 -24.35 -21.70
C MET A 394 27.95 -25.53 -22.42
N PRO A 395 27.40 -26.50 -21.70
CA PRO A 395 27.25 -26.58 -20.24
C PRO A 395 28.50 -27.00 -19.48
N SER A 396 28.93 -26.25 -18.49
CA SER A 396 30.00 -26.61 -17.56
C SER A 396 29.77 -25.99 -16.18
N HIS A 397 30.53 -26.44 -15.19
CA HIS A 397 30.55 -25.88 -13.86
C HIS A 397 31.75 -24.96 -13.69
N LEU A 398 31.54 -23.68 -13.42
CA LEU A 398 32.55 -22.65 -13.24
C LEU A 398 32.55 -22.16 -11.80
N ALA A 399 33.70 -22.08 -11.16
CA ALA A 399 33.91 -21.39 -9.90
C ALA A 399 34.58 -20.03 -10.13
N ILE A 400 34.04 -18.96 -9.58
CA ILE A 400 34.64 -17.64 -9.52
C ILE A 400 35.06 -17.41 -8.09
N VAL A 401 36.36 -17.37 -7.82
CA VAL A 401 36.90 -17.19 -6.47
C VAL A 401 37.42 -15.77 -6.32
N GLY A 402 36.99 -15.10 -5.29
CA GLY A 402 37.44 -13.75 -5.00
C GLY A 402 36.84 -13.17 -3.72
N GLU A 403 37.63 -12.44 -2.98
CA GLU A 403 37.20 -11.77 -1.75
C GLU A 403 36.15 -10.70 -2.02
N ARG A 404 35.47 -10.26 -0.98
CA ARG A 404 34.50 -9.16 -1.06
C ARG A 404 35.19 -7.89 -1.59
N GLY A 405 34.63 -7.28 -2.63
CA GLY A 405 35.20 -6.09 -3.29
C GLY A 405 36.24 -6.38 -4.37
N SER A 406 36.59 -7.67 -4.64
CA SER A 406 37.52 -8.05 -5.71
C SER A 406 36.96 -7.84 -7.12
N GLY A 407 35.67 -7.75 -7.30
CA GLY A 407 34.97 -7.75 -8.59
C GLY A 407 34.34 -9.10 -8.95
N ALA A 408 34.47 -10.13 -8.12
CA ALA A 408 33.93 -11.45 -8.40
C ALA A 408 32.40 -11.47 -8.58
N ARG A 409 31.66 -10.70 -7.77
CA ARG A 409 30.22 -10.57 -7.91
C ARG A 409 29.80 -9.80 -9.16
N ALA A 410 30.54 -8.73 -9.46
CA ALA A 410 30.34 -7.97 -10.68
C ALA A 410 30.57 -8.85 -11.91
N LEU A 411 31.58 -9.75 -11.91
CA LEU A 411 31.80 -10.73 -12.97
C LEU A 411 30.65 -11.71 -13.11
N ALA A 412 30.17 -12.27 -11.99
CA ALA A 412 29.03 -13.18 -12.00
C ALA A 412 27.75 -12.51 -12.55
N ALA A 413 27.45 -11.29 -12.11
CA ALA A 413 26.30 -10.52 -12.58
C ALA A 413 26.45 -10.10 -14.06
N LEU A 414 27.66 -9.82 -14.51
CA LEU A 414 27.98 -9.54 -15.90
C LEU A 414 27.74 -10.77 -16.80
N LEU A 415 28.27 -11.93 -16.41
CA LEU A 415 28.07 -13.19 -17.15
C LEU A 415 26.60 -13.61 -17.18
N ALA A 416 25.84 -13.25 -16.18
CA ALA A 416 24.38 -13.42 -16.15
C ALA A 416 23.62 -12.38 -17.00
N GLY A 417 24.31 -11.40 -17.58
CA GLY A 417 23.69 -10.31 -18.35
C GLY A 417 22.87 -9.33 -17.53
N GLN A 418 23.05 -9.29 -16.19
CA GLN A 418 22.35 -8.37 -15.29
C GLN A 418 23.05 -7.00 -15.17
N LEU A 419 24.35 -6.96 -15.45
CA LEU A 419 25.14 -5.74 -15.57
C LEU A 419 25.50 -5.50 -17.03
N GLU A 420 25.34 -4.26 -17.45
CA GLU A 420 25.79 -3.85 -18.80
C GLU A 420 27.25 -3.45 -18.74
N PRO A 421 28.11 -3.96 -19.65
CA PRO A 421 29.49 -3.56 -19.72
C PRO A 421 29.62 -2.10 -20.16
N THR A 422 30.51 -1.35 -19.52
CA THR A 422 30.88 0.02 -19.94
C THR A 422 31.85 0.02 -21.13
N ALA A 423 32.60 -1.08 -21.29
CA ALA A 423 33.48 -1.34 -22.42
C ALA A 423 33.48 -2.85 -22.72
N GLY A 424 33.73 -3.23 -23.95
CA GLY A 424 33.73 -4.63 -24.39
C GLY A 424 32.31 -5.18 -24.59
N SER A 425 32.24 -6.52 -24.72
CA SER A 425 30.95 -7.22 -24.92
C SER A 425 30.92 -8.56 -24.22
N VAL A 426 29.74 -9.02 -23.84
CA VAL A 426 29.49 -10.37 -23.35
C VAL A 426 28.60 -11.08 -24.34
N THR A 427 29.06 -12.20 -24.85
CA THR A 427 28.39 -12.98 -25.89
C THR A 427 28.11 -14.39 -25.43
N TYR A 428 27.01 -14.97 -25.88
CA TYR A 428 26.74 -16.39 -25.79
C TYR A 428 26.66 -16.98 -27.21
N ASP A 429 27.57 -17.83 -27.54
CA ASP A 429 27.76 -18.39 -28.90
C ASP A 429 27.81 -17.31 -30.01
N GLY A 430 28.56 -16.22 -29.74
CA GLY A 430 28.68 -15.06 -30.63
C GLY A 430 27.52 -14.05 -30.57
N ILE A 431 26.40 -14.39 -29.91
CA ILE A 431 25.27 -13.50 -29.76
C ILE A 431 25.46 -12.59 -28.53
N ASP A 432 25.47 -11.27 -28.72
CA ASP A 432 25.57 -10.31 -27.60
C ASP A 432 24.34 -10.41 -26.68
N LEU A 433 24.56 -10.64 -25.38
CA LEU A 433 23.48 -10.77 -24.39
C LEU A 433 22.58 -9.55 -24.29
N ARG A 434 23.03 -8.37 -24.73
CA ARG A 434 22.22 -7.13 -24.81
C ARG A 434 21.22 -7.16 -25.97
N SER A 435 21.43 -7.98 -26.97
CA SER A 435 20.53 -8.10 -28.12
C SER A 435 19.36 -9.06 -27.88
N LEU A 436 19.35 -9.74 -26.73
CA LEU A 436 18.30 -10.67 -26.35
C LEU A 436 17.14 -9.96 -25.63
N ASP A 437 15.93 -10.48 -25.78
CA ASP A 437 14.83 -10.09 -24.89
C ASP A 437 15.20 -10.41 -23.45
N PRO A 438 15.07 -9.46 -22.51
CA PRO A 438 15.35 -9.71 -21.09
C PRO A 438 14.57 -10.91 -20.49
N ALA A 439 13.34 -11.14 -20.94
CA ALA A 439 12.53 -12.26 -20.47
C ALA A 439 13.04 -13.60 -21.02
N GLU A 440 13.45 -13.64 -22.31
CA GLU A 440 14.07 -14.80 -22.95
C GLU A 440 15.40 -15.09 -22.28
N ARG A 441 16.26 -14.11 -22.13
CA ARG A 441 17.55 -14.25 -21.41
C ARG A 441 17.34 -14.80 -20.00
N ALA A 442 16.39 -14.27 -19.24
CA ALA A 442 16.12 -14.73 -17.88
C ALA A 442 15.55 -16.17 -17.82
N SER A 443 14.98 -16.70 -18.90
CA SER A 443 14.57 -18.10 -18.97
C SER A 443 15.75 -19.06 -19.18
N HIS A 444 16.81 -18.60 -19.83
CA HIS A 444 18.02 -19.39 -20.10
C HIS A 444 19.13 -19.19 -19.04
N ILE A 445 19.31 -17.95 -18.58
CA ILE A 445 20.36 -17.60 -17.61
C ILE A 445 19.70 -16.97 -16.38
N ALA A 446 19.78 -17.63 -15.24
CA ALA A 446 19.24 -17.16 -13.98
C ALA A 446 20.36 -16.75 -13.02
N LEU A 447 20.21 -15.59 -12.38
CA LEU A 447 21.13 -15.09 -11.36
C LEU A 447 20.45 -15.13 -9.98
N ALA A 448 21.06 -15.87 -9.07
CA ALA A 448 20.80 -15.81 -7.63
C ALA A 448 21.93 -15.01 -6.97
N GLY A 449 21.69 -13.79 -6.58
CA GLY A 449 22.77 -12.94 -6.09
C GLY A 449 22.35 -11.72 -5.29
N ALA A 450 21.06 -11.47 -5.20
CA ALA A 450 20.53 -10.38 -4.42
C ALA A 450 19.70 -10.91 -3.22
N GLU A 451 19.57 -10.12 -2.18
CA GLU A 451 18.54 -10.39 -1.18
C GLU A 451 17.17 -10.44 -1.87
N ALA A 452 16.46 -11.55 -1.73
CA ALA A 452 15.13 -11.67 -2.32
C ALA A 452 14.20 -10.57 -1.80
N ILE A 453 13.73 -9.75 -2.70
CA ILE A 453 12.62 -8.86 -2.41
C ILE A 453 11.37 -9.74 -2.40
N LEU A 454 10.71 -9.80 -1.24
CA LEU A 454 9.49 -10.58 -1.06
C LEU A 454 8.30 -9.76 -1.53
N ILE A 455 7.36 -10.43 -2.19
CA ILE A 455 6.07 -9.85 -2.56
C ILE A 455 5.01 -10.26 -1.53
N GLU A 456 3.99 -9.43 -1.36
CA GLU A 456 2.81 -9.79 -0.57
C GLU A 456 2.11 -10.99 -1.22
N GLY A 457 1.89 -12.05 -0.44
CA GLY A 457 1.28 -13.27 -0.93
C GLY A 457 1.70 -14.50 -0.14
N THR A 458 1.65 -15.67 -0.77
CA THR A 458 2.12 -16.91 -0.15
C THR A 458 3.61 -17.15 -0.40
N LEU A 459 4.21 -18.03 0.39
CA LEU A 459 5.61 -18.45 0.17
C LEU A 459 5.77 -19.14 -1.19
N GLU A 460 4.78 -19.94 -1.60
CA GLU A 460 4.74 -20.53 -2.94
C GLU A 460 4.78 -19.45 -4.04
N GLN A 461 3.94 -18.41 -3.93
CA GLN A 461 3.94 -17.32 -4.90
C GLN A 461 5.28 -16.60 -4.95
N ASN A 462 5.95 -16.49 -3.81
CA ASN A 462 7.29 -15.91 -3.74
C ASN A 462 8.36 -16.80 -4.41
N ILE A 463 8.28 -18.11 -4.26
CA ILE A 463 9.20 -19.06 -4.91
C ILE A 463 8.93 -19.15 -6.41
N LEU A 464 7.65 -19.17 -6.82
CA LEU A 464 7.24 -19.21 -8.22
C LEU A 464 7.33 -17.85 -8.94
N TYR A 465 7.83 -16.82 -8.27
CA TYR A 465 8.00 -15.50 -8.87
C TYR A 465 8.90 -15.55 -10.12
N GLY A 466 8.33 -15.17 -11.25
CA GLY A 466 9.02 -15.24 -12.56
C GLY A 466 8.86 -16.57 -13.30
N ALA A 467 8.27 -17.61 -12.70
CA ALA A 467 7.97 -18.88 -13.35
C ALA A 467 6.61 -18.89 -14.11
N ALA A 468 5.89 -17.77 -14.12
CA ALA A 468 4.52 -17.65 -14.63
C ALA A 468 4.34 -18.02 -16.13
N ARG A 469 5.43 -18.15 -16.90
CA ARG A 469 5.43 -18.55 -18.31
C ARG A 469 5.69 -20.05 -18.52
N GLN A 470 5.99 -20.80 -17.48
CA GLN A 470 6.30 -22.23 -17.54
C GLN A 470 5.19 -23.06 -16.91
N GLU A 471 5.15 -24.35 -17.24
CA GLU A 471 4.26 -25.27 -16.55
C GLU A 471 4.55 -25.27 -15.05
N ARG A 472 3.51 -25.33 -14.22
CA ARG A 472 3.66 -25.41 -12.78
C ARG A 472 4.50 -26.63 -12.42
N PRO A 473 5.60 -26.48 -11.65
CA PRO A 473 6.43 -27.60 -11.23
C PRO A 473 5.61 -28.58 -10.40
N SER A 474 5.98 -29.87 -10.45
CA SER A 474 5.36 -30.89 -9.62
C SER A 474 5.68 -30.64 -8.14
N GLU A 475 4.88 -31.19 -7.23
CA GLU A 475 5.15 -31.10 -5.78
C GLU A 475 6.52 -31.69 -5.42
N ALA A 476 6.91 -32.79 -6.08
CA ALA A 476 8.21 -33.43 -5.92
C ALA A 476 9.36 -32.50 -6.34
N ASP A 477 9.23 -31.84 -7.51
CA ASP A 477 10.23 -30.86 -7.97
C ASP A 477 10.36 -29.69 -6.98
N LEU A 478 9.24 -29.20 -6.43
CA LEU A 478 9.28 -28.12 -5.44
C LEU A 478 9.99 -28.55 -4.14
N ILE A 479 9.68 -29.74 -3.64
CA ILE A 479 10.33 -30.28 -2.43
C ILE A 479 11.84 -30.46 -2.67
N GLU A 480 12.24 -30.95 -3.85
CA GLU A 480 13.65 -31.07 -4.22
C GLU A 480 14.35 -29.70 -4.24
N VAL A 481 13.72 -28.70 -4.86
CA VAL A 481 14.24 -27.32 -4.85
C VAL A 481 14.35 -26.77 -3.42
N LEU A 482 13.39 -27.02 -2.54
CA LEU A 482 13.45 -26.58 -1.14
C LEU A 482 14.63 -27.22 -0.41
N ARG A 483 14.92 -28.50 -0.65
CA ARG A 483 16.08 -29.21 -0.08
C ARG A 483 17.40 -28.62 -0.60
N LEU A 484 17.52 -28.42 -1.91
CA LEU A 484 18.73 -27.84 -2.54
C LEU A 484 19.03 -26.42 -2.06
N THR A 485 18.01 -25.66 -1.72
CA THR A 485 18.15 -24.27 -1.27
C THR A 485 18.24 -24.11 0.26
N GLY A 486 18.08 -25.22 1.01
CA GLY A 486 18.09 -25.24 2.46
C GLY A 486 16.83 -24.60 3.10
N LEU A 487 15.76 -24.51 2.34
CA LEU A 487 14.46 -24.00 2.80
C LEU A 487 13.56 -25.11 3.37
N ASP A 488 13.93 -26.37 3.21
CA ASP A 488 13.08 -27.51 3.56
C ASP A 488 12.66 -27.48 5.04
N ALA A 489 13.60 -27.27 5.96
CA ALA A 489 13.32 -27.20 7.40
C ALA A 489 12.40 -26.02 7.75
N PHE A 490 12.63 -24.86 7.11
CA PHE A 490 11.82 -23.66 7.32
C PHE A 490 10.39 -23.86 6.83
N VAL A 491 10.20 -24.35 5.59
CA VAL A 491 8.87 -24.59 5.01
C VAL A 491 8.15 -25.69 5.76
N TYR A 492 8.86 -26.72 6.17
CA TYR A 492 8.30 -27.83 6.97
C TYR A 492 7.80 -27.35 8.34
N ALA A 493 8.59 -26.54 9.04
CA ALA A 493 8.16 -25.94 10.33
C ALA A 493 6.89 -25.11 10.17
N ARG A 494 6.85 -24.22 9.15
CA ARG A 494 5.65 -23.46 8.84
C ARG A 494 4.45 -24.31 8.44
N GLY A 495 4.69 -25.47 7.82
CA GLY A 495 3.64 -26.42 7.49
C GLY A 495 3.03 -27.07 8.73
N LEU A 496 3.84 -27.34 9.74
CA LEU A 496 3.36 -27.84 11.03
C LEU A 496 2.52 -26.80 11.80
N GLU A 497 2.82 -25.52 11.63
CA GLU A 497 2.04 -24.41 12.19
C GLU A 497 0.75 -24.12 11.40
N GLY A 498 0.62 -24.63 10.17
CA GLY A 498 -0.54 -24.45 9.31
C GLY A 498 -1.79 -25.17 9.82
N THR A 499 -2.95 -24.70 9.40
CA THR A 499 -4.26 -25.29 9.74
C THR A 499 -4.84 -26.03 8.53
N VAL A 500 -5.60 -27.08 8.78
CA VAL A 500 -6.27 -27.89 7.75
C VAL A 500 -7.78 -27.75 7.88
N ASP A 501 -8.45 -27.40 6.77
CA ASP A 501 -9.92 -27.38 6.73
C ASP A 501 -10.45 -28.78 6.41
N PRO A 502 -11.12 -29.45 7.35
CA PRO A 502 -11.67 -30.79 7.13
C PRO A 502 -12.82 -30.82 6.10
N ALA A 503 -13.46 -29.68 5.83
CA ALA A 503 -14.49 -29.58 4.81
C ALA A 503 -13.89 -29.55 3.41
N ALA A 504 -12.76 -28.87 3.23
CA ALA A 504 -12.04 -28.80 1.95
C ALA A 504 -11.23 -30.08 1.68
N GLU A 505 -10.61 -30.68 2.72
CA GLU A 505 -9.70 -31.82 2.58
C GLU A 505 -10.08 -32.99 3.55
N PRO A 506 -11.24 -33.63 3.38
CA PRO A 506 -11.74 -34.64 4.32
C PRO A 506 -10.85 -35.89 4.42
N ALA A 507 -10.22 -36.29 3.33
CA ALA A 507 -9.29 -37.43 3.29
C ALA A 507 -8.02 -37.13 4.11
N VAL A 508 -7.43 -35.96 3.93
CA VAL A 508 -6.25 -35.52 4.67
C VAL A 508 -6.57 -35.40 6.17
N ALA A 509 -7.72 -34.82 6.52
CA ALA A 509 -8.16 -34.69 7.89
C ALA A 509 -8.29 -36.07 8.59
N LYS A 510 -8.87 -37.06 7.91
CA LYS A 510 -8.97 -38.43 8.43
C LYS A 510 -7.59 -39.08 8.63
N THR A 511 -6.65 -38.87 7.68
CA THR A 511 -5.29 -39.40 7.79
C THR A 511 -4.52 -38.74 8.92
N ILE A 512 -4.72 -37.44 9.20
CA ILE A 512 -4.09 -36.72 10.32
C ILE A 512 -4.59 -37.30 11.65
N VAL A 513 -5.89 -37.58 11.80
CA VAL A 513 -6.42 -38.23 13.01
C VAL A 513 -5.83 -39.63 13.21
N ALA A 514 -5.63 -40.39 12.12
CA ALA A 514 -4.93 -41.68 12.19
C ALA A 514 -3.44 -41.51 12.58
N ALA A 515 -2.77 -40.51 11.99
CA ALA A 515 -1.37 -40.19 12.30
C ALA A 515 -1.20 -39.76 13.78
N ARG A 516 -2.21 -39.09 14.40
CA ARG A 516 -2.24 -38.77 15.83
C ARG A 516 -2.04 -40.02 16.71
N HIS A 517 -2.72 -41.12 16.37
CA HIS A 517 -2.55 -42.39 17.07
C HIS A 517 -1.15 -42.96 16.85
N ALA A 518 -0.66 -42.97 15.64
CA ALA A 518 0.67 -43.43 15.32
C ALA A 518 1.79 -42.59 16.02
N VAL A 519 1.62 -41.28 16.14
CA VAL A 519 2.52 -40.41 16.90
C VAL A 519 2.53 -40.79 18.38
N ARG A 520 1.37 -41.04 18.95
CA ARG A 520 1.26 -41.46 20.38
C ARG A 520 1.92 -42.80 20.60
N GLU A 521 1.71 -43.80 19.75
CA GLU A 521 2.36 -45.11 19.80
C GLU A 521 3.89 -44.95 19.64
N ALA A 522 4.37 -44.15 18.74
CA ALA A 522 5.78 -43.89 18.52
C ALA A 522 6.41 -43.21 19.76
N LEU A 523 5.72 -42.23 20.38
CA LEU A 523 6.20 -41.61 21.64
C LEU A 523 6.34 -42.63 22.79
N VAL A 524 5.44 -43.56 22.87
CA VAL A 524 5.51 -44.66 23.88
C VAL A 524 6.67 -45.63 23.57
N ALA A 525 6.78 -46.04 22.29
CA ALA A 525 7.84 -46.95 21.84
C ALA A 525 9.25 -46.39 22.06
N ASP A 526 9.44 -45.09 21.78
CA ASP A 526 10.72 -44.40 21.97
C ASP A 526 10.97 -43.93 23.42
N LYS A 527 10.12 -44.32 24.37
CA LYS A 527 10.14 -43.88 25.80
C LYS A 527 10.14 -42.35 25.92
N ALA A 528 9.50 -41.69 25.02
CA ALA A 528 9.42 -40.23 24.89
C ALA A 528 8.04 -39.67 25.31
N ALA A 529 7.16 -40.52 25.84
CA ALA A 529 5.78 -40.12 26.22
C ALA A 529 5.73 -38.93 27.19
N ARG A 530 6.74 -38.78 28.07
CA ARG A 530 6.86 -37.64 29.00
C ARG A 530 7.18 -36.30 28.30
N LEU A 531 7.61 -36.34 27.07
CA LEU A 531 7.95 -35.11 26.30
C LEU A 531 6.70 -34.39 25.80
N VAL A 532 5.54 -35.03 25.83
CA VAL A 532 4.27 -34.44 25.40
C VAL A 532 3.20 -34.66 26.47
N GLU A 533 2.65 -33.59 26.99
CA GLU A 533 1.50 -33.65 27.89
C GLU A 533 0.21 -33.65 27.07
N PRO A 534 -0.61 -34.74 27.10
CA PRO A 534 -1.79 -34.87 26.25
C PRO A 534 -2.93 -33.97 26.72
N PHE A 535 -3.81 -33.56 25.78
CA PHE A 535 -5.06 -32.93 26.12
C PHE A 535 -6.03 -33.98 26.69
N ASP A 536 -6.27 -33.92 28.01
CA ASP A 536 -7.21 -34.74 28.71
C ASP A 536 -8.35 -33.87 29.28
N PRO A 537 -9.61 -34.11 28.91
CA PRO A 537 -10.72 -33.30 29.40
C PRO A 537 -10.87 -33.33 30.93
N ALA A 538 -10.42 -34.40 31.59
CA ALA A 538 -10.52 -34.57 33.04
C ALA A 538 -9.30 -34.09 33.84
N ARG A 539 -8.24 -33.65 33.16
CA ARG A 539 -6.98 -33.23 33.80
C ARG A 539 -6.57 -31.82 33.40
N TYR A 540 -5.94 -31.14 34.32
CA TYR A 540 -5.26 -29.89 34.04
C TYR A 540 -4.02 -30.17 33.19
N ASN A 541 -3.76 -29.32 32.17
CA ASN A 541 -2.57 -29.40 31.36
C ASN A 541 -1.55 -28.32 31.83
N HIS A 542 -0.42 -28.75 32.36
CA HIS A 542 0.57 -27.89 33.01
C HIS A 542 1.36 -27.06 31.98
N GLN A 543 1.44 -27.52 30.73
CA GLN A 543 2.13 -26.83 29.67
C GLN A 543 1.26 -25.74 28.99
N ALA A 544 -0.03 -25.72 29.28
CA ALA A 544 -0.98 -24.72 28.79
C ALA A 544 -1.20 -23.61 29.82
N THR A 545 -1.62 -22.46 29.38
CA THR A 545 -2.04 -21.34 30.23
C THR A 545 -3.37 -21.65 30.92
N VAL A 546 -3.68 -20.94 31.99
CA VAL A 546 -4.98 -21.05 32.69
C VAL A 546 -6.15 -20.80 31.71
N GLY A 547 -6.03 -19.81 30.82
CA GLY A 547 -7.05 -19.51 29.83
C GLY A 547 -7.26 -20.64 28.84
N GLU A 548 -6.20 -21.25 28.33
CA GLU A 548 -6.26 -22.42 27.45
C GLU A 548 -6.85 -23.63 28.17
N ASN A 549 -6.55 -23.80 29.44
CA ASN A 549 -7.15 -24.88 30.26
C ASN A 549 -8.67 -24.71 30.40
N ILE A 550 -9.17 -23.49 30.57
CA ILE A 550 -10.63 -23.24 30.65
C ILE A 550 -11.27 -23.40 29.27
N LEU A 551 -10.66 -22.87 28.24
CA LEU A 551 -11.19 -22.91 26.89
C LEU A 551 -11.22 -24.34 26.34
N PHE A 552 -10.19 -25.13 26.59
CA PHE A 552 -9.96 -26.49 26.12
C PHE A 552 -10.30 -26.66 24.63
N GLY A 553 -9.74 -25.79 23.83
CA GLY A 553 -9.97 -25.68 22.40
C GLY A 553 -9.30 -24.44 21.83
N GLU A 554 -9.48 -24.21 20.55
CA GLU A 554 -8.95 -23.04 19.85
C GLU A 554 -10.03 -21.98 19.62
N ALA A 555 -9.66 -20.72 19.82
CA ALA A 555 -10.55 -19.60 19.59
C ALA A 555 -10.71 -19.34 18.09
N VAL A 556 -11.96 -19.29 17.62
CA VAL A 556 -12.31 -18.90 16.26
C VAL A 556 -12.75 -17.42 16.23
N GLY A 557 -11.99 -16.59 15.52
CA GLY A 557 -12.23 -15.16 15.48
C GLY A 557 -11.78 -14.42 16.75
N SER A 558 -12.29 -13.20 16.97
CA SER A 558 -11.78 -12.30 18.02
C SER A 558 -12.44 -12.46 19.40
N ALA A 559 -13.52 -13.23 19.53
CA ALA A 559 -14.33 -13.24 20.75
C ALA A 559 -13.57 -13.75 21.98
N PHE A 560 -12.79 -14.83 21.82
CA PHE A 560 -12.04 -15.48 22.91
C PHE A 560 -10.52 -15.44 22.68
N SER A 561 -10.03 -14.74 21.67
CA SER A 561 -8.61 -14.67 21.36
C SER A 561 -7.87 -13.61 22.19
N GLY A 562 -6.64 -13.89 22.59
CA GLY A 562 -5.73 -12.94 23.21
C GLY A 562 -6.30 -12.25 24.46
N SER A 563 -6.28 -10.92 24.48
CA SER A 563 -6.81 -10.12 25.59
C SER A 563 -8.34 -10.05 25.65
N HIS A 564 -9.04 -10.46 24.60
CA HIS A 564 -10.50 -10.38 24.53
C HIS A 564 -11.18 -11.45 25.40
N ILE A 565 -10.52 -12.57 25.65
CA ILE A 565 -11.06 -13.64 26.49
C ILE A 565 -11.44 -13.12 27.88
N ALA A 566 -10.57 -12.36 28.55
CA ALA A 566 -10.83 -11.77 29.88
C ALA A 566 -11.93 -10.71 29.87
N ALA A 567 -12.17 -10.12 28.71
CA ALA A 567 -13.19 -9.09 28.51
C ALA A 567 -14.57 -9.67 28.29
N HIS A 568 -14.64 -10.92 27.83
CA HIS A 568 -15.89 -11.50 27.34
C HIS A 568 -16.91 -11.72 28.48
N PRO A 569 -18.16 -11.20 28.34
CA PRO A 569 -19.17 -11.34 29.42
C PRO A 569 -19.46 -12.77 29.78
N TYR A 570 -19.45 -13.69 28.82
CA TYR A 570 -19.72 -15.10 29.04
C TYR A 570 -18.66 -15.74 29.91
N LEU A 571 -17.36 -15.55 29.67
CA LEU A 571 -16.31 -16.09 30.53
C LEU A 571 -16.43 -15.56 31.97
N ARG A 572 -16.70 -14.26 32.12
CA ARG A 572 -16.91 -13.66 33.44
C ARG A 572 -18.07 -14.29 34.20
N ALA A 573 -19.17 -14.59 33.51
CA ALA A 573 -20.30 -15.27 34.09
C ALA A 573 -19.94 -16.70 34.56
N VAL A 574 -19.12 -17.43 33.79
CA VAL A 574 -18.61 -18.75 34.16
C VAL A 574 -17.69 -18.66 35.41
N LEU A 575 -16.75 -17.69 35.39
CA LEU A 575 -15.85 -17.48 36.53
C LEU A 575 -16.59 -17.06 37.80
N GLU A 576 -17.68 -16.32 37.69
CA GLU A 576 -18.55 -15.97 38.81
C GLU A 576 -19.32 -17.17 39.31
N ALA A 577 -19.85 -17.99 38.41
CA ALA A 577 -20.60 -19.23 38.77
C ALA A 577 -19.74 -20.26 39.48
N GLU A 578 -18.45 -20.34 39.17
CA GLU A 578 -17.47 -21.24 39.79
C GLU A 578 -16.69 -20.59 40.95
N ASP A 579 -17.11 -19.38 41.37
CA ASP A 579 -16.45 -18.57 42.43
C ASP A 579 -14.93 -18.35 42.19
N LEU A 580 -14.53 -18.22 40.91
CA LEU A 580 -13.13 -18.03 40.50
C LEU A 580 -12.76 -16.56 40.26
N THR A 581 -13.73 -15.64 40.22
CA THR A 581 -13.46 -14.23 39.95
C THR A 581 -12.48 -13.60 40.93
N ARG A 582 -12.65 -13.90 42.24
CA ARG A 582 -11.79 -13.37 43.29
C ARG A 582 -10.41 -14.06 43.27
N PRO A 583 -10.28 -15.39 43.27
CA PRO A 583 -8.99 -16.05 43.16
C PRO A 583 -8.18 -15.60 41.93
N PHE A 584 -8.78 -15.47 40.75
CA PHE A 584 -8.07 -15.00 39.56
C PHE A 584 -7.63 -13.52 39.64
N THR A 585 -8.39 -12.70 40.34
CA THR A 585 -7.97 -11.33 40.60
C THR A 585 -6.75 -11.29 41.51
N GLU A 586 -6.70 -12.15 42.54
CA GLU A 586 -5.58 -12.31 43.49
C GLU A 586 -4.34 -12.86 42.78
N ILE A 587 -4.47 -13.91 41.98
CA ILE A 587 -3.39 -14.45 41.14
C ILE A 587 -2.87 -13.37 40.17
N GLY A 588 -3.75 -12.65 39.47
CA GLY A 588 -3.33 -11.58 38.56
C GLY A 588 -2.58 -10.45 39.24
N LEU A 589 -2.94 -10.09 40.47
CA LEU A 589 -2.22 -9.11 41.28
C LEU A 589 -0.82 -9.62 41.68
N GLN A 590 -0.71 -10.88 42.08
CA GLN A 590 0.59 -11.51 42.37
C GLN A 590 1.46 -11.60 41.13
N VAL A 591 0.89 -12.02 40.02
CA VAL A 591 1.60 -12.04 38.71
C VAL A 591 2.11 -10.62 38.32
N ALA A 592 1.28 -9.60 38.47
CA ALA A 592 1.70 -8.22 38.19
C ALA A 592 2.87 -7.81 39.09
N ARG A 593 2.78 -8.09 40.39
CA ARG A 593 3.82 -7.78 41.39
C ARG A 593 5.13 -8.48 41.05
N SER A 594 5.10 -9.80 40.91
CA SER A 594 6.30 -10.58 40.59
C SER A 594 6.94 -10.15 39.26
N THR A 595 6.13 -9.84 38.26
CA THR A 595 6.64 -9.35 37.00
C THR A 595 7.34 -7.97 37.17
N ILE A 596 6.74 -7.05 37.90
CA ILE A 596 7.34 -5.73 38.17
C ILE A 596 8.65 -5.88 38.96
N GLU A 597 8.68 -6.75 39.96
CA GLU A 597 9.89 -7.00 40.78
C GLU A 597 11.03 -7.61 39.95
N ILE A 598 10.74 -8.61 39.12
CA ILE A 598 11.75 -9.26 38.26
C ILE A 598 12.36 -8.27 37.25
N PHE A 599 11.55 -7.38 36.72
CA PHE A 599 11.98 -6.44 35.69
C PHE A 599 12.23 -5.01 36.23
N ALA A 600 12.36 -4.83 37.56
CA ALA A 600 12.46 -3.51 38.19
C ALA A 600 13.63 -2.67 37.64
N ASP A 601 14.79 -3.30 37.43
CA ASP A 601 16.03 -2.65 37.00
C ASP A 601 16.18 -2.57 35.48
N LEU A 602 15.20 -3.06 34.69
CA LEU A 602 15.28 -3.03 33.23
C LEU A 602 14.49 -1.86 32.65
N PRO A 603 15.04 -1.16 31.66
CA PRO A 603 14.32 -0.11 30.95
C PRO A 603 13.13 -0.68 30.17
N ASP A 604 12.10 0.14 29.93
CA ASP A 604 10.83 -0.25 29.32
C ASP A 604 10.99 -0.79 27.88
N ASP A 605 12.03 -0.39 27.17
CA ASP A 605 12.35 -0.81 25.81
C ASP A 605 13.32 -2.01 25.73
N HIS A 606 13.60 -2.65 26.86
CA HIS A 606 14.51 -3.78 26.88
C HIS A 606 13.89 -5.02 26.26
N PRO A 607 14.56 -5.73 25.33
CA PRO A 607 14.00 -6.90 24.64
C PRO A 607 13.55 -8.05 25.55
N LEU A 608 14.18 -8.22 26.72
CA LEU A 608 13.79 -9.24 27.70
C LEU A 608 12.42 -8.94 28.32
N PHE A 609 12.04 -7.67 28.44
CA PHE A 609 10.73 -7.31 28.97
C PHE A 609 9.64 -7.79 28.02
N ASP A 610 9.77 -7.49 26.72
CA ASP A 610 8.79 -7.91 25.71
C ASP A 610 8.75 -9.44 25.52
N ALA A 611 9.89 -10.13 25.69
CA ALA A 611 9.98 -11.57 25.52
C ALA A 611 9.41 -12.39 26.68
N PHE A 612 9.51 -11.90 27.93
CA PHE A 612 9.20 -12.69 29.14
C PHE A 612 8.15 -12.07 30.05
N SER A 613 7.74 -10.82 29.85
CA SER A 613 6.70 -10.23 30.68
C SER A 613 5.30 -10.69 30.24
N LEU A 614 4.40 -10.77 31.21
CA LEU A 614 3.00 -11.16 30.97
C LEU A 614 2.14 -9.98 30.48
N PHE A 615 2.69 -8.79 30.39
CA PHE A 615 2.03 -7.58 29.85
C PHE A 615 3.03 -6.72 29.05
N PRO A 616 2.56 -6.01 28.03
CA PRO A 616 3.43 -5.17 27.22
C PRO A 616 3.99 -3.97 28.01
N ALA A 617 5.16 -3.47 27.62
CA ALA A 617 5.83 -2.33 28.23
C ALA A 617 4.94 -1.09 28.39
N ALA A 618 4.07 -0.85 27.42
CA ALA A 618 3.10 0.26 27.45
C ALA A 618 2.10 0.17 28.64
N GLU A 619 1.88 -1.02 29.21
CA GLU A 619 0.97 -1.22 30.34
C GLU A 619 1.70 -1.26 31.69
N ARG A 620 3.06 -1.20 31.71
CA ARG A 620 3.88 -1.27 32.92
C ARG A 620 3.45 -0.23 33.97
N GLY A 621 3.42 1.04 33.59
CA GLY A 621 3.02 2.12 34.51
C GLY A 621 1.61 1.97 35.09
N PHE A 622 0.69 1.37 34.34
CA PHE A 622 -0.64 1.04 34.86
C PHE A 622 -0.58 -0.03 35.96
N PHE A 623 0.18 -1.09 35.77
CA PHE A 623 0.29 -2.16 36.77
C PHE A 623 1.12 -1.75 37.98
N GLU A 624 2.17 -0.94 37.83
CA GLU A 624 2.92 -0.33 38.93
C GLU A 624 2.02 0.52 39.83
N ASP A 625 1.22 1.39 39.21
CA ASP A 625 0.26 2.23 39.92
C ASP A 625 -0.87 1.40 40.57
N LEU A 626 -1.29 0.31 39.94
CA LEU A 626 -2.28 -0.60 40.49
C LEU A 626 -1.75 -1.39 41.72
N VAL A 627 -0.55 -1.94 41.62
CA VAL A 627 0.12 -2.67 42.71
C VAL A 627 0.42 -1.76 43.91
N SER A 628 0.88 -0.51 43.63
CA SER A 628 1.15 0.47 44.72
C SER A 628 -0.11 0.89 45.48
N ARG A 629 -1.24 1.02 44.78
CA ARG A 629 -2.53 1.40 45.39
C ARG A 629 -3.19 0.24 46.16
N GLN A 630 -2.89 -1.01 45.79
CA GLN A 630 -3.50 -2.19 46.37
C GLN A 630 -2.44 -3.24 46.78
N PRO A 631 -1.70 -3.00 47.89
CA PRO A 631 -0.69 -3.94 48.34
C PRO A 631 -1.28 -5.28 48.84
N GLU A 632 -2.55 -5.29 49.22
CA GLU A 632 -3.31 -6.51 49.58
C GLU A 632 -4.60 -6.58 48.79
N ALA A 633 -5.03 -7.80 48.44
CA ALA A 633 -6.26 -8.07 47.67
C ALA A 633 -7.57 -7.80 48.47
N LYS A 634 -7.49 -7.06 49.55
CA LYS A 634 -8.64 -6.67 50.39
C LYS A 634 -9.13 -5.27 50.02
N GLY A 635 -10.43 -5.15 49.77
CA GLY A 635 -11.07 -3.86 49.58
C GLY A 635 -11.07 -3.30 48.16
N TRP A 636 -11.34 -4.12 47.14
CA TRP A 636 -11.44 -3.68 45.74
C TRP A 636 -12.37 -2.47 45.57
N ARG A 637 -11.88 -1.47 44.85
CA ARG A 637 -12.67 -0.30 44.45
C ARG A 637 -14.01 -0.75 43.84
N ARG A 638 -15.08 -0.16 44.32
CA ARG A 638 -16.43 -0.34 43.72
C ARG A 638 -16.56 0.57 42.49
N GLY A 639 -17.43 0.21 41.57
CA GLY A 639 -17.71 1.04 40.37
C GLY A 639 -16.88 0.69 39.12
N PRO A 640 -17.01 1.50 38.04
CA PRO A 640 -16.41 1.19 36.73
C PRO A 640 -14.88 1.10 36.70
N ALA A 641 -14.17 1.84 37.56
CA ALA A 641 -12.73 1.79 37.69
C ALA A 641 -12.26 0.45 38.28
N GLY A 642 -12.87 0.01 39.38
CA GLY A 642 -12.54 -1.28 39.98
C GLY A 642 -12.92 -2.49 39.11
N GLN A 643 -13.92 -2.36 38.26
CA GLN A 643 -14.22 -3.38 37.26
C GLN A 643 -13.16 -3.46 36.16
N ARG A 644 -12.61 -2.33 35.73
CA ARG A 644 -11.50 -2.29 34.76
C ARG A 644 -10.24 -2.92 35.32
N ASP A 645 -9.90 -2.60 36.57
CA ASP A 645 -8.72 -3.14 37.25
C ASP A 645 -8.84 -4.67 37.40
N ARG A 646 -9.96 -5.18 37.87
CA ARG A 646 -10.21 -6.62 37.97
C ARG A 646 -10.15 -7.33 36.62
N LYS A 647 -10.73 -6.74 35.57
CA LYS A 647 -10.69 -7.30 34.22
C LYS A 647 -9.24 -7.48 33.72
N ARG A 648 -8.37 -6.48 33.95
CA ARG A 648 -6.96 -6.57 33.53
C ARG A 648 -6.19 -7.62 34.36
N LEU A 649 -6.43 -7.69 35.66
CA LEU A 649 -5.81 -8.69 36.52
C LEU A 649 -6.26 -10.12 36.16
N ILE A 650 -7.55 -10.34 35.93
CA ILE A 650 -8.04 -11.64 35.42
C ILE A 650 -7.37 -11.98 34.09
N GLY A 651 -7.14 -10.97 33.22
CA GLY A 651 -6.41 -11.16 31.96
C GLY A 651 -4.97 -11.63 32.15
N LEU A 652 -4.27 -11.19 33.20
CA LEU A 652 -2.95 -11.70 33.54
C LEU A 652 -3.02 -13.12 34.07
N ALA A 653 -3.97 -13.39 34.96
CA ALA A 653 -4.16 -14.74 35.52
C ALA A 653 -4.46 -15.78 34.43
N LEU A 654 -5.24 -15.41 33.41
CA LEU A 654 -5.54 -16.30 32.28
C LEU A 654 -4.32 -16.57 31.38
N ARG A 655 -3.35 -15.67 31.31
CA ARG A 655 -2.09 -15.87 30.55
C ARG A 655 -1.04 -16.63 31.37
N TYR A 656 -1.25 -16.79 32.66
CA TYR A 656 -0.29 -17.45 33.54
C TYR A 656 -0.21 -18.95 33.25
N SER A 657 0.99 -19.51 33.31
CA SER A 657 1.29 -20.93 33.27
C SER A 657 2.32 -21.23 34.37
N GLU A 658 2.07 -22.20 35.20
CA GLU A 658 2.96 -22.54 36.32
C GLU A 658 4.33 -23.03 35.84
N THR A 659 4.39 -23.84 34.80
CA THR A 659 5.64 -24.38 34.23
C THR A 659 6.53 -23.31 33.62
N ARG A 660 5.94 -22.26 33.00
CA ARG A 660 6.71 -21.17 32.38
C ARG A 660 7.16 -20.12 33.40
N HIS A 661 6.29 -19.71 34.29
CA HIS A 661 6.51 -18.54 35.15
C HIS A 661 6.96 -18.89 36.55
N ARG A 662 6.61 -20.06 37.06
CA ARG A 662 7.07 -20.68 38.32
C ARG A 662 6.88 -19.81 39.56
N PHE A 663 5.72 -19.12 39.67
CA PHE A 663 5.42 -18.28 40.84
C PHE A 663 4.76 -19.07 42.00
N GLY A 664 4.43 -20.36 41.81
CA GLY A 664 3.81 -21.18 42.83
C GLY A 664 2.39 -20.75 43.19
N LEU A 665 1.61 -20.25 42.22
CA LEU A 665 0.28 -19.67 42.47
C LEU A 665 -0.87 -20.64 42.22
N ILE A 666 -0.61 -21.81 41.63
CA ILE A 666 -1.60 -22.83 41.30
C ILE A 666 -1.23 -24.12 41.98
N ASP A 667 -2.06 -24.58 42.91
CA ASP A 667 -1.95 -25.88 43.55
C ASP A 667 -2.93 -26.89 42.95
N ALA A 668 -2.80 -28.17 43.30
CA ALA A 668 -3.64 -29.26 42.78
C ALA A 668 -5.13 -29.03 43.02
N ALA A 669 -5.52 -28.47 44.18
CA ALA A 669 -6.92 -28.16 44.45
C ALA A 669 -7.46 -27.04 43.55
N PHE A 670 -6.60 -26.10 43.18
CA PHE A 670 -6.97 -25.03 42.27
C PHE A 670 -7.02 -25.50 40.80
N GLU A 671 -6.16 -26.45 40.42
CA GLU A 671 -6.23 -27.15 39.13
C GLU A 671 -7.59 -27.82 38.90
N ASP A 672 -8.08 -28.56 39.93
CA ASP A 672 -9.40 -29.22 39.88
C ASP A 672 -10.53 -28.18 39.66
N ARG A 673 -10.43 -27.01 40.28
CA ARG A 673 -11.41 -25.93 40.13
C ARG A 673 -11.37 -25.33 38.71
N ILE A 674 -10.19 -25.22 38.12
CA ILE A 674 -10.04 -24.78 36.72
C ILE A 674 -10.65 -25.79 35.74
N VAL A 675 -10.44 -27.10 36.01
CA VAL A 675 -11.08 -28.19 35.25
C VAL A 675 -12.61 -28.15 35.39
N ALA A 676 -13.14 -27.88 36.59
CA ALA A 676 -14.58 -27.68 36.78
C ALA A 676 -15.10 -26.49 35.97
N ALA A 677 -14.36 -25.36 35.95
CA ALA A 677 -14.71 -24.20 35.14
C ALA A 677 -14.66 -24.50 33.61
N ARG A 678 -13.72 -25.34 33.16
CA ARG A 678 -13.69 -25.88 31.78
C ARG A 678 -14.99 -26.57 31.40
N HIS A 679 -15.44 -27.50 32.25
CA HIS A 679 -16.68 -28.24 32.04
C HIS A 679 -17.90 -27.31 32.00
N SER A 680 -17.95 -26.36 32.91
CA SER A 680 -19.03 -25.36 32.95
C SER A 680 -18.99 -24.45 31.74
N PHE A 681 -17.80 -24.02 31.31
CA PHE A 681 -17.64 -23.22 30.08
C PHE A 681 -18.17 -23.93 28.84
N ALA A 682 -17.83 -25.19 28.65
CA ALA A 682 -18.28 -25.96 27.50
C ALA A 682 -19.80 -26.26 27.55
N ARG A 683 -20.30 -26.66 28.73
CA ARG A 683 -21.69 -27.07 28.93
C ARG A 683 -22.69 -25.93 28.85
N LEU A 684 -22.36 -24.76 29.39
CA LEU A 684 -23.25 -23.61 29.49
C LEU A 684 -23.16 -22.66 28.28
N MET A 685 -22.31 -22.97 27.31
CA MET A 685 -22.06 -22.10 26.18
C MET A 685 -23.32 -21.89 25.33
N PRO A 686 -23.75 -20.64 25.16
CA PRO A 686 -24.87 -20.28 24.26
C PRO A 686 -24.63 -20.73 22.83
N GLN A 687 -25.69 -21.12 22.13
CA GLN A 687 -25.58 -21.58 20.75
C GLN A 687 -24.98 -20.51 19.81
N SER A 688 -25.22 -19.22 20.08
CA SER A 688 -24.66 -18.11 19.33
C SER A 688 -23.13 -17.95 19.45
N LEU A 689 -22.52 -18.51 20.49
CA LEU A 689 -21.07 -18.46 20.74
C LEU A 689 -20.36 -19.77 20.37
N ARG A 690 -21.07 -20.84 20.07
CA ARG A 690 -20.46 -22.14 19.75
C ARG A 690 -19.51 -22.10 18.56
N ALA A 691 -19.80 -21.26 17.56
CA ALA A 691 -18.92 -21.06 16.41
C ALA A 691 -17.64 -20.26 16.72
N SER A 692 -17.51 -19.70 17.93
CA SER A 692 -16.35 -18.92 18.35
C SER A 692 -15.26 -19.75 19.05
N VAL A 693 -15.48 -21.03 19.26
CA VAL A 693 -14.52 -21.97 19.87
C VAL A 693 -14.64 -23.32 19.20
N GLU A 694 -13.51 -23.85 18.75
CA GLU A 694 -13.38 -25.24 18.31
C GLU A 694 -12.76 -26.08 19.43
N PHE A 695 -13.60 -26.87 20.11
CA PHE A 695 -13.17 -27.68 21.27
C PHE A 695 -12.28 -28.86 20.84
N TYR A 696 -11.32 -29.23 21.68
CA TYR A 696 -10.50 -30.41 21.43
C TYR A 696 -11.32 -31.69 21.55
N ASP A 697 -11.34 -32.49 20.49
CA ASP A 697 -11.99 -33.78 20.38
C ASP A 697 -10.96 -34.81 19.86
N PRO A 698 -10.73 -35.92 20.61
CA PRO A 698 -9.75 -36.93 20.20
C PRO A 698 -10.12 -37.65 18.90
N THR A 699 -11.38 -37.62 18.49
CA THR A 699 -11.91 -38.36 17.31
C THR A 699 -11.98 -37.49 16.06
N ARG A 700 -11.81 -36.18 16.20
CA ARG A 700 -11.97 -35.21 15.13
C ARG A 700 -10.73 -34.34 15.01
N LEU A 701 -10.50 -33.83 13.78
CA LEU A 701 -9.51 -32.80 13.53
C LEU A 701 -10.09 -31.46 13.99
N ASN A 702 -9.29 -30.66 14.70
CA ASN A 702 -9.63 -29.30 15.06
C ASN A 702 -9.15 -28.36 13.92
N PRO A 703 -10.05 -27.70 13.17
CA PRO A 703 -9.69 -26.86 12.05
C PRO A 703 -9.02 -25.54 12.44
N ALA A 704 -9.14 -25.12 13.70
CA ALA A 704 -8.53 -23.91 14.21
C ALA A 704 -7.14 -24.14 14.83
N ALA A 705 -6.83 -25.39 15.19
CA ALA A 705 -5.53 -25.80 15.72
C ALA A 705 -4.52 -26.05 14.59
N SER A 706 -3.23 -25.83 14.89
CA SER A 706 -2.14 -26.16 13.97
C SER A 706 -2.08 -27.67 13.66
N LEU A 707 -1.40 -28.02 12.56
CA LEU A 707 -1.17 -29.43 12.24
C LEU A 707 -0.38 -30.14 13.34
N GLU A 708 0.64 -29.48 13.93
CA GLU A 708 1.43 -30.01 15.05
C GLU A 708 0.54 -30.33 16.25
N GLU A 709 -0.32 -29.40 16.66
CA GLU A 709 -1.28 -29.60 17.77
C GLU A 709 -2.28 -30.71 17.48
N ASN A 710 -2.76 -30.81 16.25
CA ASN A 710 -3.65 -31.88 15.83
C ASN A 710 -2.97 -33.26 15.87
N LEU A 711 -1.69 -33.35 15.54
CA LEU A 711 -0.90 -34.59 15.56
C LEU A 711 -0.53 -35.00 17.00
N LEU A 712 -0.03 -34.06 17.78
CA LEU A 712 0.38 -34.34 19.16
C LEU A 712 -0.82 -34.53 20.07
N PHE A 713 -1.92 -33.82 19.79
CA PHE A 713 -3.09 -33.71 20.66
C PHE A 713 -2.67 -33.48 22.12
N GLY A 714 -1.81 -32.47 22.31
CA GLY A 714 -1.14 -32.13 23.55
C GLY A 714 -0.13 -31.02 23.36
N ARG A 715 0.58 -30.69 24.44
CA ARG A 715 1.65 -29.68 24.43
C ARG A 715 3.00 -30.35 24.71
N ILE A 716 4.05 -29.85 24.02
CA ILE A 716 5.43 -30.30 24.26
C ILE A 716 5.88 -29.81 25.65
N ASN A 717 6.53 -30.68 26.41
CA ASN A 717 7.06 -30.36 27.72
C ASN A 717 8.28 -29.44 27.60
N GLY A 718 8.12 -28.18 27.93
CA GLY A 718 9.19 -27.17 27.88
C GLY A 718 10.27 -27.30 28.96
N GLU A 719 10.09 -28.14 29.96
CA GLU A 719 11.06 -28.36 31.03
C GLU A 719 12.20 -29.33 30.63
N GLU A 720 11.96 -30.18 29.64
CA GLU A 720 12.93 -31.15 29.14
C GLU A 720 13.79 -30.56 28.03
N ALA A 721 15.07 -30.45 28.27
CA ALA A 721 16.01 -29.94 27.27
C ALA A 721 15.97 -30.78 25.98
N GLY A 722 15.80 -30.12 24.83
CA GLY A 722 15.74 -30.76 23.52
C GLY A 722 14.45 -31.54 23.22
N ALA A 723 13.41 -31.41 24.08
CA ALA A 723 12.12 -32.08 23.88
C ALA A 723 11.52 -31.74 22.52
N GLU A 724 11.49 -30.46 22.15
CA GLU A 724 10.95 -29.97 20.87
C GLU A 724 11.62 -30.62 19.66
N GLN A 725 12.94 -30.67 19.62
CA GLN A 725 13.70 -31.28 18.52
C GLN A 725 13.43 -32.79 18.42
N ARG A 726 13.40 -33.49 19.57
CA ARG A 726 13.13 -34.93 19.61
C ARG A 726 11.69 -35.26 19.19
N VAL A 727 10.72 -34.51 19.65
CA VAL A 727 9.32 -34.66 19.28
C VAL A 727 9.11 -34.39 17.81
N ARG A 728 9.62 -33.26 17.27
CA ARG A 728 9.53 -32.93 15.84
C ARG A 728 10.20 -33.95 14.94
N ALA A 729 11.35 -34.51 15.34
CA ALA A 729 12.01 -35.58 14.58
C ALA A 729 11.14 -36.86 14.55
N LEU A 730 10.49 -37.20 15.65
CA LEU A 730 9.56 -38.33 15.73
C LEU A 730 8.31 -38.07 14.87
N VAL A 731 7.70 -36.89 15.00
CA VAL A 731 6.55 -36.49 14.18
C VAL A 731 6.87 -36.56 12.71
N ARG A 732 8.04 -36.05 12.28
CA ARG A 732 8.48 -36.12 10.87
C ARG A 732 8.58 -37.57 10.40
N ARG A 733 9.17 -38.47 11.19
CA ARG A 733 9.25 -39.90 10.86
C ARG A 733 7.88 -40.54 10.66
N VAL A 734 6.93 -40.25 11.53
CA VAL A 734 5.55 -40.76 11.41
C VAL A 734 4.84 -40.19 10.19
N LEU A 735 5.01 -38.87 9.92
CA LEU A 735 4.40 -38.21 8.76
C LEU A 735 4.91 -38.79 7.42
N VAL A 736 6.20 -39.12 7.35
CA VAL A 736 6.79 -39.83 6.18
C VAL A 736 6.15 -41.21 6.03
N GLN A 737 6.03 -41.99 7.13
CA GLN A 737 5.41 -43.31 7.09
C GLN A 737 3.91 -43.28 6.71
N GLN A 738 3.22 -42.21 7.06
CA GLN A 738 1.78 -42.00 6.75
C GLN A 738 1.56 -41.25 5.41
N HIS A 739 2.61 -41.01 4.63
CA HIS A 739 2.56 -40.28 3.36
C HIS A 739 1.97 -38.87 3.45
N LEU A 740 2.12 -38.20 4.60
CA LEU A 740 1.63 -36.83 4.85
C LEU A 740 2.69 -35.76 4.63
N GLU A 741 3.93 -36.11 4.29
CA GLU A 741 5.02 -35.13 4.13
C GLU A 741 4.69 -34.08 3.05
N SER A 742 4.07 -34.46 1.93
CA SER A 742 3.66 -33.54 0.89
C SER A 742 2.59 -32.55 1.37
N ALA A 743 1.67 -32.99 2.22
CA ALA A 743 0.66 -32.11 2.82
C ALA A 743 1.28 -31.05 3.74
N VAL A 744 2.33 -31.42 4.50
CA VAL A 744 3.07 -30.46 5.36
C VAL A 744 3.75 -29.39 4.50
N TYR A 745 4.47 -29.79 3.45
CA TYR A 745 5.11 -28.82 2.55
C TYR A 745 4.09 -27.92 1.85
N ARG A 746 2.94 -28.45 1.43
CA ARG A 746 1.88 -27.65 0.82
C ARG A 746 1.33 -26.60 1.76
N LEU A 747 1.09 -26.96 3.05
CA LEU A 747 0.67 -26.01 4.06
C LEU A 747 1.74 -24.93 4.33
N GLY A 748 3.00 -25.32 4.42
CA GLY A 748 4.10 -24.39 4.58
C GLY A 748 4.26 -23.43 3.40
N LEU A 749 4.11 -23.91 2.19
CA LEU A 749 4.13 -23.09 0.97
C LEU A 749 2.91 -22.15 0.88
N ALA A 750 1.77 -22.53 1.44
CA ALA A 750 0.57 -21.69 1.52
C ALA A 750 0.69 -20.61 2.60
N SER A 751 1.70 -20.65 3.48
CA SER A 751 1.89 -19.65 4.53
C SER A 751 2.08 -18.26 3.94
N ARG A 752 1.47 -17.24 4.59
CA ARG A 752 1.58 -15.84 4.15
C ARG A 752 2.95 -15.27 4.46
N VAL A 753 3.43 -14.49 3.51
CA VAL A 753 4.67 -13.72 3.59
C VAL A 753 4.32 -12.25 3.60
N GLU A 754 4.75 -11.54 4.64
CA GLU A 754 4.66 -10.08 4.66
C GLU A 754 5.92 -9.49 4.03
N PRO A 755 5.79 -8.58 3.06
CA PRO A 755 6.93 -7.92 2.48
C PRO A 755 7.58 -7.03 3.53
N GLY A 756 8.67 -7.50 4.13
CA GLY A 756 9.50 -6.66 4.96
C GLY A 756 10.09 -5.56 4.08
N MET A 757 9.95 -4.30 4.47
CA MET A 757 10.68 -3.20 3.84
C MET A 757 12.18 -3.50 4.02
N GLY A 758 12.84 -3.88 2.94
CA GLY A 758 14.26 -4.16 2.92
C GLY A 758 15.04 -2.96 3.45
N GLY A 759 15.75 -3.15 4.53
CA GLY A 759 16.57 -2.15 5.17
C GLY A 759 16.33 -2.08 6.68
N GLY A 760 16.88 -3.03 7.45
CA GLY A 760 17.23 -2.84 8.86
C GLY A 760 16.12 -2.54 9.89
N GLY A 761 14.87 -2.63 9.54
CA GLY A 761 13.77 -2.59 10.47
C GLY A 761 13.26 -4.01 10.70
N ALA A 762 13.67 -4.62 11.79
CA ALA A 762 13.09 -5.88 12.25
C ALA A 762 11.58 -5.67 12.46
N SER A 763 10.76 -6.15 11.56
CA SER A 763 9.44 -6.58 11.96
C SER A 763 9.68 -7.83 12.81
N LEU A 764 9.68 -7.67 14.11
CA LEU A 764 9.72 -8.74 15.11
C LEU A 764 8.40 -9.53 15.14
N GLY A 765 7.70 -9.61 14.01
CA GLY A 765 6.54 -10.48 13.87
C GLY A 765 6.98 -11.94 13.76
N GLU A 766 6.22 -12.84 14.36
CA GLU A 766 6.41 -14.30 14.28
C GLU A 766 6.54 -14.84 12.85
N ASN A 767 6.16 -14.03 11.84
CA ASN A 767 6.23 -14.34 10.41
C ASN A 767 7.43 -13.73 9.68
N ALA A 768 8.42 -13.16 10.37
CA ALA A 768 9.60 -12.57 9.75
C ALA A 768 10.46 -13.63 9.07
N ILE A 769 10.77 -13.42 7.78
CA ILE A 769 11.69 -14.27 7.02
C ILE A 769 13.10 -13.72 7.21
N GLY A 770 14.00 -14.54 7.74
CA GLY A 770 15.39 -14.19 7.97
C GLY A 770 16.18 -13.96 6.69
N SER A 771 17.37 -13.42 6.81
CA SER A 771 18.29 -13.19 5.67
C SER A 771 18.65 -14.49 4.98
N ARG A 772 18.89 -15.57 5.73
CA ARG A 772 19.21 -16.90 5.22
C ARG A 772 18.09 -17.47 4.34
N GLU A 773 16.84 -17.37 4.81
CA GLU A 773 15.67 -17.83 4.08
C GLU A 773 15.42 -16.99 2.82
N ARG A 774 15.64 -15.66 2.88
CA ARG A 774 15.54 -14.79 1.69
C ARG A 774 16.54 -15.18 0.61
N ILE A 775 17.76 -15.49 1.00
CA ILE A 775 18.79 -16.00 0.08
C ILE A 775 18.33 -17.33 -0.53
N GLY A 776 17.80 -18.24 0.29
CA GLY A 776 17.26 -19.52 -0.19
C GLY A 776 16.11 -19.33 -1.17
N ILE A 777 15.19 -18.37 -0.90
CA ILE A 777 14.06 -18.04 -1.80
C ILE A 777 14.56 -17.51 -3.16
N ASP A 778 15.61 -16.67 -3.18
CA ASP A 778 16.16 -16.16 -4.43
C ASP A 778 16.77 -17.30 -5.28
N LEU A 779 17.51 -18.20 -4.65
CA LEU A 779 18.05 -19.38 -5.32
C LEU A 779 16.91 -20.32 -5.78
N ALA A 780 15.87 -20.51 -4.96
CA ALA A 780 14.69 -21.32 -5.34
C ALA A 780 13.99 -20.76 -6.57
N ARG A 781 13.78 -19.43 -6.66
CA ARG A 781 13.24 -18.74 -7.83
C ARG A 781 14.02 -19.07 -9.12
N CYS A 782 15.34 -19.19 -8.99
CA CYS A 782 16.20 -19.53 -10.12
C CYS A 782 16.04 -21.00 -10.50
N LEU A 783 16.09 -21.93 -9.52
CA LEU A 783 16.06 -23.36 -9.78
C LEU A 783 14.71 -23.86 -10.31
N VAL A 784 13.61 -23.31 -9.80
CA VAL A 784 12.24 -23.68 -10.25
C VAL A 784 12.03 -23.45 -11.74
N ARG A 785 12.67 -22.43 -12.31
CA ARG A 785 12.59 -22.15 -13.76
C ARG A 785 13.36 -23.12 -14.64
N LYS A 786 14.17 -24.00 -14.05
CA LYS A 786 15.03 -24.98 -14.74
C LYS A 786 15.89 -24.37 -15.88
N PRO A 787 16.53 -23.21 -15.70
CA PRO A 787 17.26 -22.52 -16.75
C PRO A 787 18.46 -23.37 -17.23
N ASP A 788 19.06 -23.03 -18.39
CA ASP A 788 20.24 -23.71 -18.89
C ASP A 788 21.48 -23.38 -18.04
N ILE A 789 21.61 -22.13 -17.58
CA ILE A 789 22.71 -21.68 -16.73
C ILE A 789 22.16 -21.04 -15.46
N VAL A 790 22.65 -21.47 -14.30
CA VAL A 790 22.42 -20.81 -13.00
C VAL A 790 23.71 -20.16 -12.54
N VAL A 791 23.63 -18.88 -12.26
CA VAL A 791 24.71 -18.10 -11.65
C VAL A 791 24.35 -17.83 -10.19
N VAL A 792 25.19 -18.28 -9.27
CA VAL A 792 25.01 -18.09 -7.83
C VAL A 792 26.07 -17.10 -7.34
N ALA A 793 25.69 -15.83 -7.24
CA ALA A 793 26.57 -14.75 -6.78
C ALA A 793 26.40 -14.42 -5.29
N ILE A 794 25.80 -15.33 -4.55
CA ILE A 794 25.57 -15.17 -3.11
C ILE A 794 26.87 -15.53 -2.39
N ALA A 795 27.31 -14.69 -1.47
CA ALA A 795 28.25 -15.09 -0.47
C ALA A 795 27.62 -16.20 0.38
N LEU A 796 28.13 -17.40 0.24
CA LEU A 796 27.79 -18.54 1.10
C LEU A 796 28.43 -18.39 2.49
N ASP A 797 28.64 -17.16 2.94
CA ASP A 797 29.51 -16.76 4.04
C ASP A 797 28.96 -17.12 5.45
N ASP A 798 27.69 -17.51 5.56
CA ASP A 798 27.06 -17.72 6.88
C ASP A 798 27.15 -19.18 7.37
N GLY A 799 27.81 -20.07 6.66
CA GLY A 799 27.96 -21.49 6.98
C GLY A 799 29.40 -21.93 7.28
N LYS A 800 29.52 -23.01 8.03
CA LYS A 800 30.82 -23.71 8.14
C LYS A 800 31.25 -24.19 6.77
N SER A 801 32.55 -24.18 6.46
CA SER A 801 33.08 -24.60 5.16
C SER A 801 32.62 -26.00 4.73
N ALA A 802 32.32 -26.89 5.68
CA ALA A 802 31.77 -28.22 5.40
C ALA A 802 30.33 -28.17 4.87
N GLU A 803 29.45 -27.32 5.45
CA GLU A 803 28.04 -27.14 4.99
C GLU A 803 27.99 -26.51 3.60
N ILE A 804 28.91 -25.59 3.31
CA ILE A 804 29.01 -24.95 2.00
C ILE A 804 29.41 -26.00 0.96
N ARG A 805 30.39 -26.84 1.26
CA ARG A 805 30.83 -27.93 0.38
C ARG A 805 29.72 -28.93 0.08
N GLU A 806 29.02 -29.40 1.09
CA GLU A 806 27.86 -30.31 0.94
C GLU A 806 26.76 -29.72 0.04
N ARG A 807 26.43 -28.43 0.24
CA ARG A 807 25.47 -27.72 -0.63
C ARG A 807 25.96 -27.58 -2.05
N LEU A 808 27.24 -27.25 -2.26
CA LEU A 808 27.83 -27.17 -3.60
C LEU A 808 27.79 -28.52 -4.31
N THR A 809 28.15 -29.60 -3.62
CA THR A 809 28.08 -30.96 -4.17
C THR A 809 26.66 -31.34 -4.58
N SER A 810 25.67 -31.09 -3.71
CA SER A 810 24.26 -31.35 -4.01
C SER A 810 23.75 -30.50 -5.18
N LEU A 811 24.11 -29.22 -5.24
CA LEU A 811 23.71 -28.31 -6.31
C LEU A 811 24.35 -28.71 -7.65
N ARG A 812 25.62 -29.11 -7.65
CA ARG A 812 26.32 -29.60 -8.83
C ARG A 812 25.72 -30.89 -9.35
N ALA A 813 25.41 -31.85 -8.46
CA ALA A 813 24.72 -33.10 -8.82
C ALA A 813 23.36 -32.82 -9.45
N ALA A 814 22.54 -31.92 -8.86
CA ALA A 814 21.24 -31.53 -9.40
C ALA A 814 21.33 -30.76 -10.73
N ARG A 815 22.51 -30.19 -11.04
CA ARG A 815 22.78 -29.45 -12.27
C ARG A 815 23.67 -30.24 -13.27
N ALA A 816 23.82 -31.54 -13.10
CA ALA A 816 24.57 -32.38 -14.05
C ALA A 816 24.03 -32.19 -15.48
N GLY A 817 24.96 -31.94 -16.45
CA GLY A 817 24.59 -31.63 -17.83
C GLY A 817 24.02 -30.23 -18.10
N ARG A 818 24.03 -29.35 -17.11
CA ARG A 818 23.61 -27.93 -17.24
C ARG A 818 24.71 -26.99 -16.70
N GLY A 819 24.68 -25.74 -17.12
CA GLY A 819 25.65 -24.75 -16.67
C GLY A 819 25.39 -24.31 -15.21
N LEU A 820 26.46 -24.20 -14.43
CA LEU A 820 26.48 -23.67 -13.09
C LEU A 820 27.71 -22.78 -12.90
N ILE A 821 27.47 -21.53 -12.51
CA ILE A 821 28.51 -20.56 -12.17
C ILE A 821 28.36 -20.19 -10.70
N VAL A 822 29.36 -20.42 -9.88
CA VAL A 822 29.31 -20.15 -8.44
C VAL A 822 30.38 -19.14 -8.05
N CYS A 823 29.99 -18.08 -7.34
CA CYS A 823 30.94 -17.12 -6.77
C CYS A 823 31.27 -17.51 -5.32
N LEU A 824 32.54 -17.72 -5.03
CA LEU A 824 33.07 -18.19 -3.74
C LEU A 824 34.07 -17.19 -3.15
N PRO A 825 34.04 -16.96 -1.82
CA PRO A 825 34.98 -16.02 -1.17
C PRO A 825 36.41 -16.56 -1.10
N SER A 826 36.63 -17.89 -1.04
CA SER A 826 37.91 -18.54 -0.94
C SER A 826 37.94 -19.87 -1.70
N ALA A 827 39.08 -20.24 -2.19
CA ALA A 827 39.34 -21.55 -2.80
C ALA A 827 39.25 -22.72 -1.81
N ASP A 828 39.39 -22.50 -0.50
CA ASP A 828 39.31 -23.54 0.54
C ASP A 828 37.93 -24.24 0.61
N THR A 829 36.94 -23.67 -0.01
CA THR A 829 35.59 -24.25 -0.12
C THR A 829 35.47 -25.25 -1.27
N LEU A 830 36.42 -25.28 -2.18
CA LEU A 830 36.46 -26.24 -3.30
C LEU A 830 36.90 -27.62 -2.81
N ASP A 831 36.27 -28.66 -3.33
CA ASP A 831 36.70 -30.05 -3.06
C ASP A 831 37.71 -30.49 -4.12
N ALA A 832 38.89 -30.90 -3.67
CA ALA A 832 39.92 -31.42 -4.57
C ALA A 832 39.49 -32.73 -5.29
N ASN A 833 38.56 -33.49 -4.66
CA ASN A 833 38.08 -34.76 -5.22
C ASN A 833 36.92 -34.56 -6.23
N ASP A 834 36.32 -33.35 -6.27
CA ASP A 834 35.24 -33.01 -7.20
C ASP A 834 35.56 -31.66 -7.88
N PRO A 835 36.54 -31.60 -8.83
CA PRO A 835 36.97 -30.34 -9.40
C PRO A 835 35.91 -29.70 -10.28
N PHE A 836 35.82 -28.36 -10.24
CA PHE A 836 35.06 -27.60 -11.21
C PHE A 836 35.70 -27.68 -12.61
N GLY A 837 34.89 -27.56 -13.66
CA GLY A 837 35.39 -27.56 -15.03
C GLY A 837 36.34 -26.39 -15.35
N ALA A 838 36.16 -25.27 -14.65
CA ALA A 838 37.09 -24.13 -14.68
C ALA A 838 37.03 -23.37 -13.34
N VAL A 839 38.12 -22.76 -12.93
CA VAL A 839 38.22 -21.89 -11.76
C VAL A 839 38.82 -20.56 -12.22
N LEU A 840 38.14 -19.45 -11.91
CA LEU A 840 38.61 -18.10 -12.18
C LEU A 840 38.92 -17.41 -10.87
N HIS A 841 40.12 -16.89 -10.72
CA HIS A 841 40.50 -16.06 -9.58
C HIS A 841 40.34 -14.58 -9.93
N VAL A 842 39.60 -13.84 -9.09
CA VAL A 842 39.39 -12.41 -9.27
C VAL A 842 40.07 -11.65 -8.14
N GLU A 843 41.13 -10.93 -8.52
CA GLU A 843 41.93 -10.12 -7.59
C GLU A 843 42.10 -8.70 -8.13
N ARG A 844 41.96 -7.70 -7.24
CA ARG A 844 42.19 -6.28 -7.59
C ARG A 844 41.53 -5.82 -8.88
N ASN A 845 40.28 -6.23 -9.07
CA ASN A 845 39.45 -5.87 -10.24
C ASN A 845 39.90 -6.48 -11.59
N THR A 846 40.76 -7.46 -11.58
CA THR A 846 41.21 -8.21 -12.76
C THR A 846 40.95 -9.71 -12.57
N VAL A 847 40.78 -10.43 -13.68
CA VAL A 847 40.59 -11.88 -13.68
C VAL A 847 41.94 -12.54 -13.99
N LEU A 848 42.34 -13.43 -13.10
CA LEU A 848 43.50 -14.31 -13.33
C LEU A 848 42.94 -15.67 -13.73
N ALA A 849 43.25 -16.14 -14.94
CA ALA A 849 42.92 -17.50 -15.34
C ALA A 849 43.80 -18.47 -14.53
N ALA A 850 43.23 -19.51 -13.93
CA ALA A 850 43.96 -20.58 -13.28
C ALA A 850 44.57 -21.54 -14.32
#